data_39d10ef36f58ff23f8b33680404e3fdd
#
_entry.id   39d10ef36f58ff23f8b33680404e3fdd
#
_cell.length_a   1.000
_cell.length_b   1.000
_cell.length_c   1.000
_cell.angle_alpha   90.00
_cell.angle_beta   90.00
_cell.angle_gamma   90.00
#
_symmetry.space_group_name_H-M   'P 1'
#
loop_
_entity.id
_entity.type
_entity.pdbx_description
1 polymer ?
#
loop_
_entity_poly.entity_id
_entity_poly.type
_entity_poly.pdbx_seq_one_letter_code
_entity_poly.pdbx_strand_id
1 'polypeptide(L)'
;MKCARFNNRDIHIHTYSREHLQFLFDEARKDRIKCKHCGLPLRLKLSIHEEPHFFHRENGDFSQCEAACLNEKTEQTKQNDYTESGMFRLPKGKAIGEEKKTDAEFWRPPREASIHSPFSPAAETAPELVFPNVSLNEKQLAAVTAPEEPLLVLAGAGSGKTRVLTARAAYMISRLDIPPSAILLVTFTTKAVKEMKERMASQYGLPMQTVNRLVTGTFHSFFYKILYHHDPAKWNGEHLLKWEWQKEQYIKMALAEEGLDEKDFPVDQAIQQIGYWKNAYLPGEQIPLEDEWEKRVHRLYRHYEEQKAARRQFDFDDMASACWQLFQEQPDILKRYQTRFHAILIDEFQDINPVQYAIIKLLASPENNLTCVGDDDQSIYAFRGSSPSFILDFEKDYPKAKTVRLTTNYRSSHPIVASADMVVKKNKKRFPKTLSAARDDRQKPLLFYPYDEEEEAIMIVSDIQEKIEMGANPDDFAILYRTNSSGRAIFERLHQSAIPYTAEQGVRSFYSRRIVRQMLAYLYLSQNQDDAEAVKQILPAFFLKQSALNTLKALSITEDCTMVQALEKLTDIKPFQLDKIKKIIPFFTGLKTMKPVEAISFAEEKMGFSDYLKKRGNEGNKLEKGSDDLRDLKTAAKKFKTIPEFLEHVDHMRAAEKQKADGYGVQLLTIHRAKGLEFKTVYILGVQDGSIPHDFALETARKGDETALEEERRLLYVAMTRAEDRLYISVPSFRRGRTAYRSRFLQPILRPNPQFQLQ
;
A
#
# COMPACT_ATOMS: atom_id res chain seq x y z
N MET A 1 10.55 -29.58 -18.85
CA MET A 1 11.63 -29.51 -19.88
C MET A 1 12.41 -28.22 -19.76
N LYS A 2 13.72 -28.23 -20.04
CA LYS A 2 14.58 -27.02 -19.98
C LYS A 2 14.93 -26.45 -21.37
N CYS A 3 14.49 -27.10 -22.46
CA CYS A 3 14.70 -26.70 -23.84
C CYS A 3 13.40 -26.52 -24.61
N ALA A 4 13.42 -25.66 -25.62
CA ALA A 4 12.30 -25.36 -26.52
C ALA A 4 12.82 -24.80 -27.85
N ARG A 5 11.93 -24.49 -28.79
CA ARG A 5 12.23 -23.80 -30.05
C ARG A 5 11.46 -22.48 -30.15
N PHE A 6 12.16 -21.41 -30.42
CA PHE A 6 11.60 -20.06 -30.61
C PHE A 6 12.22 -19.40 -31.86
N ASN A 7 11.37 -18.92 -32.80
CA ASN A 7 11.80 -18.33 -34.07
C ASN A 7 12.82 -19.19 -34.82
N ASN A 8 12.56 -20.50 -34.94
CA ASN A 8 13.40 -21.51 -35.56
C ASN A 8 14.80 -21.69 -34.94
N ARG A 9 15.04 -21.18 -33.74
CA ARG A 9 16.25 -21.38 -32.95
C ARG A 9 15.95 -22.20 -31.72
N ASP A 10 16.86 -23.11 -31.39
CA ASP A 10 16.75 -23.85 -30.14
C ASP A 10 17.15 -22.96 -28.96
N ILE A 11 16.35 -22.98 -27.92
CA ILE A 11 16.53 -22.19 -26.71
C ILE A 11 16.63 -23.09 -25.50
N HIS A 12 17.52 -22.75 -24.55
CA HIS A 12 17.69 -23.43 -23.27
C HIS A 12 17.51 -22.43 -22.14
N ILE A 13 16.67 -22.73 -21.17
CA ILE A 13 16.34 -21.80 -20.08
C ILE A 13 17.60 -21.29 -19.36
N HIS A 14 18.59 -22.17 -19.16
CA HIS A 14 19.82 -21.79 -18.46
C HIS A 14 20.72 -20.78 -19.19
N THR A 15 20.51 -20.57 -20.49
CA THR A 15 21.29 -19.61 -21.29
C THR A 15 20.70 -18.20 -21.21
N TYR A 16 19.52 -18.04 -20.68
CA TYR A 16 18.83 -16.75 -20.55
C TYR A 16 18.92 -16.21 -19.12
N SER A 17 19.09 -14.90 -19.00
CA SER A 17 18.95 -14.23 -17.71
C SER A 17 17.48 -14.27 -17.25
N ARG A 18 17.23 -14.15 -15.97
CA ARG A 18 15.86 -14.14 -15.41
C ARG A 18 15.00 -13.02 -16.00
N GLU A 19 15.58 -11.87 -16.33
CA GLU A 19 14.88 -10.78 -17.03
C GLU A 19 14.34 -11.23 -18.40
N HIS A 20 15.12 -12.03 -19.16
CA HIS A 20 14.67 -12.57 -20.44
C HIS A 20 13.62 -13.68 -20.31
N LEU A 21 13.56 -14.38 -19.19
CA LEU A 21 12.52 -15.39 -18.95
C LEU A 21 11.12 -14.79 -18.92
N GLN A 22 10.96 -13.54 -18.47
CA GLN A 22 9.68 -12.82 -18.52
C GLN A 22 9.20 -12.64 -19.96
N PHE A 23 10.08 -12.24 -20.85
CA PHE A 23 9.78 -12.14 -22.27
C PHE A 23 9.38 -13.51 -22.86
N LEU A 24 10.14 -14.57 -22.54
CA LEU A 24 9.80 -15.93 -23.00
C LEU A 24 8.47 -16.42 -22.44
N PHE A 25 8.12 -16.04 -21.21
CA PHE A 25 6.81 -16.36 -20.62
C PHE A 25 5.67 -15.75 -21.43
N ASP A 26 5.77 -14.47 -21.79
CA ASP A 26 4.74 -13.80 -22.59
C ASP A 26 4.67 -14.33 -24.03
N GLU A 27 5.80 -14.67 -24.66
CA GLU A 27 5.80 -15.29 -26.00
C GLU A 27 5.27 -16.74 -25.96
N ALA A 28 5.50 -17.49 -24.88
CA ALA A 28 4.89 -18.80 -24.69
C ALA A 28 3.35 -18.74 -24.60
N ARG A 29 2.83 -17.68 -23.96
CA ARG A 29 1.35 -17.45 -23.90
C ARG A 29 0.74 -17.16 -25.27
N LYS A 30 1.52 -16.66 -26.22
CA LYS A 30 1.11 -16.39 -27.61
C LYS A 30 1.32 -17.59 -28.55
N ASP A 31 1.61 -18.80 -28.02
CA ASP A 31 1.91 -20.04 -28.75
C ASP A 31 3.12 -19.95 -29.71
N ARG A 32 4.03 -19.00 -29.47
CA ARG A 32 5.22 -18.79 -30.30
C ARG A 32 6.40 -19.68 -29.91
N ILE A 33 6.36 -20.28 -28.73
CA ILE A 33 7.38 -21.23 -28.24
C ILE A 33 6.86 -22.65 -28.46
N LYS A 34 7.64 -23.49 -29.12
CA LYS A 34 7.25 -24.85 -29.50
C LYS A 34 8.19 -25.89 -28.92
N CYS A 35 7.67 -27.08 -28.71
CA CYS A 35 8.49 -28.23 -28.36
C CYS A 35 9.45 -28.58 -29.51
N LYS A 36 10.72 -28.77 -29.19
CA LYS A 36 11.73 -29.14 -30.14
C LYS A 36 11.50 -30.52 -30.76
N HIS A 37 10.92 -31.43 -30.01
CA HIS A 37 10.68 -32.82 -30.41
C HIS A 37 9.35 -33.01 -31.16
N CYS A 38 8.22 -32.62 -30.58
CA CYS A 38 6.90 -32.86 -31.17
C CYS A 38 6.31 -31.65 -31.91
N GLY A 39 6.91 -30.45 -31.83
CA GLY A 39 6.44 -29.23 -32.51
C GLY A 39 5.24 -28.56 -31.89
N LEU A 40 4.61 -29.13 -30.86
CA LEU A 40 3.44 -28.56 -30.17
C LEU A 40 3.83 -27.29 -29.39
N PRO A 41 2.89 -26.34 -29.21
CA PRO A 41 3.10 -25.17 -28.37
C PRO A 41 3.45 -25.55 -26.92
N LEU A 42 4.43 -24.83 -26.34
CA LEU A 42 4.85 -24.97 -24.95
C LEU A 42 4.46 -23.76 -24.14
N ARG A 43 4.21 -23.96 -22.86
CA ARG A 43 4.11 -22.92 -21.83
C ARG A 43 5.39 -22.89 -21.02
N LEU A 44 5.76 -21.71 -20.53
CA LEU A 44 6.84 -21.55 -19.56
C LEU A 44 6.22 -21.39 -18.16
N LYS A 45 6.63 -22.23 -17.22
CA LYS A 45 6.26 -22.12 -15.80
C LYS A 45 7.26 -21.23 -15.09
N LEU A 46 6.79 -20.10 -14.56
CA LEU A 46 7.50 -19.26 -13.61
C LEU A 46 6.69 -19.29 -12.32
N SER A 47 7.13 -20.10 -11.37
CA SER A 47 6.38 -20.47 -10.16
C SER A 47 7.16 -20.10 -8.89
N ILE A 48 6.44 -19.93 -7.78
CA ILE A 48 7.03 -19.77 -6.44
C ILE A 48 7.75 -21.05 -6.03
N HIS A 49 7.19 -22.20 -6.35
CA HIS A 49 7.57 -23.50 -5.80
C HIS A 49 8.56 -24.29 -6.64
N GLU A 50 8.62 -24.02 -7.93
CA GLU A 50 9.38 -24.82 -8.88
C GLU A 50 10.34 -23.97 -9.72
N GLU A 51 11.49 -24.54 -10.05
CA GLU A 51 12.45 -23.91 -10.95
C GLU A 51 11.83 -23.70 -12.34
N PRO A 52 12.11 -22.57 -13.04
CA PRO A 52 11.57 -22.31 -14.36
C PRO A 52 11.76 -23.47 -15.33
N HIS A 53 10.68 -23.86 -16.03
CA HIS A 53 10.68 -24.94 -17.01
C HIS A 53 9.55 -24.83 -18.04
N PHE A 54 9.75 -25.42 -19.24
CA PHE A 54 8.71 -25.53 -20.24
C PHE A 54 7.86 -26.79 -20.01
N PHE A 55 6.57 -26.71 -20.34
CA PHE A 55 5.64 -27.83 -20.26
C PHE A 55 4.60 -27.77 -21.38
N HIS A 56 4.02 -28.92 -21.76
CA HIS A 56 2.91 -28.99 -22.71
C HIS A 56 1.60 -28.63 -22.03
N ARG A 57 0.74 -27.92 -22.73
CA ARG A 57 -0.58 -27.51 -22.23
C ARG A 57 -1.58 -28.66 -22.24
N GLU A 58 -1.45 -29.54 -23.24
CA GLU A 58 -2.38 -30.66 -23.43
C GLU A 58 -2.02 -31.82 -22.50
N ASN A 59 -3.04 -32.56 -22.04
CA ASN A 59 -2.83 -33.75 -21.25
C ASN A 59 -2.40 -34.89 -22.20
N GLY A 60 -1.20 -35.43 -22.00
CA GLY A 60 -0.64 -36.50 -22.79
C GLY A 60 0.66 -37.03 -22.20
N ASP A 61 1.13 -38.17 -22.70
CA ASP A 61 2.46 -38.69 -22.34
C ASP A 61 3.54 -37.98 -23.18
N PHE A 62 4.27 -37.07 -22.54
CA PHE A 62 5.36 -36.30 -23.14
C PHE A 62 6.74 -36.72 -22.58
N SER A 63 6.85 -37.90 -21.98
CA SER A 63 8.10 -38.42 -21.39
C SER A 63 9.26 -38.46 -22.38
N GLN A 64 8.98 -38.77 -23.66
CA GLN A 64 9.98 -38.75 -24.74
C GLN A 64 10.50 -37.32 -25.02
N CYS A 65 9.64 -36.32 -24.95
CA CYS A 65 10.05 -34.92 -25.13
C CYS A 65 10.94 -34.44 -23.96
N GLU A 66 10.68 -34.88 -22.76
CA GLU A 66 11.52 -34.59 -21.59
C GLU A 66 12.87 -35.29 -21.65
N ALA A 67 12.90 -36.59 -22.04
CA ALA A 67 14.13 -37.36 -22.20
C ALA A 67 15.04 -36.80 -23.28
N ALA A 68 14.47 -36.36 -24.43
CA ALA A 68 15.23 -35.71 -25.49
C ALA A 68 15.92 -34.40 -25.02
N CYS A 69 15.26 -33.64 -24.19
CA CYS A 69 15.81 -32.40 -23.62
C CYS A 69 16.91 -32.66 -22.57
N LEU A 70 16.86 -33.76 -21.84
CA LEU A 70 17.87 -34.16 -20.84
C LEU A 70 19.18 -34.67 -21.49
N ASN A 71 19.06 -35.44 -22.56
CA ASN A 71 20.22 -36.03 -23.25
C ASN A 71 21.15 -34.99 -23.87
N GLU A 72 20.64 -33.86 -24.37
CA GLU A 72 21.46 -32.75 -24.91
C GLU A 72 22.36 -32.09 -23.83
N LYS A 73 21.92 -32.06 -22.58
CA LYS A 73 22.72 -31.50 -21.47
C LYS A 73 23.99 -32.30 -21.21
N THR A 74 23.93 -33.60 -21.44
CA THR A 74 25.07 -34.52 -21.25
C THR A 74 26.12 -34.40 -22.36
N GLU A 75 25.72 -34.06 -23.58
CA GLU A 75 26.63 -33.89 -24.71
C GLU A 75 27.31 -32.50 -24.71
N GLN A 76 26.60 -31.43 -24.40
CA GLN A 76 27.14 -30.08 -24.34
C GLN A 76 28.11 -29.85 -23.17
N THR A 77 27.89 -30.48 -22.02
CA THR A 77 28.83 -30.39 -20.89
C THR A 77 30.14 -31.12 -21.18
N LYS A 78 30.12 -32.14 -22.01
CA LYS A 78 31.35 -32.87 -22.43
C LYS A 78 32.17 -32.14 -23.49
N GLN A 79 31.57 -31.27 -24.31
CA GLN A 79 32.28 -30.53 -25.39
C GLN A 79 32.91 -29.20 -24.95
N ASN A 80 32.46 -28.61 -23.82
CA ASN A 80 32.85 -27.24 -23.44
C ASN A 80 34.02 -27.12 -22.48
N ASP A 81 34.51 -28.20 -21.89
CA ASP A 81 35.54 -28.14 -20.84
C ASP A 81 36.97 -28.23 -21.35
N TYR A 82 37.18 -28.53 -22.63
CA TYR A 82 38.51 -28.73 -23.19
C TYR A 82 38.69 -28.03 -24.53
N THR A 83 39.86 -27.47 -24.76
CA THR A 83 40.34 -27.05 -26.11
C THR A 83 41.35 -28.08 -26.64
N GLU A 84 41.20 -28.49 -27.89
CA GLU A 84 42.20 -29.32 -28.57
C GLU A 84 43.33 -28.46 -29.09
N SER A 85 44.53 -28.69 -28.57
CA SER A 85 45.74 -28.09 -29.08
C SER A 85 46.76 -29.22 -29.31
N GLY A 86 46.84 -29.69 -30.56
CA GLY A 86 47.77 -30.79 -30.95
C GLY A 86 47.40 -32.11 -30.28
N MET A 87 48.38 -32.77 -29.68
CA MET A 87 48.24 -34.11 -29.02
C MET A 87 47.68 -34.07 -27.59
N PHE A 88 47.32 -32.89 -27.07
CA PHE A 88 46.87 -32.76 -25.67
C PHE A 88 45.52 -32.08 -25.55
N ARG A 89 44.61 -32.61 -24.70
CA ARG A 89 43.39 -31.95 -24.26
C ARG A 89 43.70 -31.11 -23.01
N LEU A 90 43.64 -29.78 -23.16
CA LEU A 90 43.82 -28.84 -22.06
C LEU A 90 42.46 -28.35 -21.54
N PRO A 91 42.24 -28.29 -20.23
CA PRO A 91 41.05 -27.63 -19.66
C PRO A 91 41.05 -26.17 -20.09
N LYS A 92 39.93 -25.66 -20.54
CA LYS A 92 39.76 -24.20 -20.77
C LYS A 92 40.05 -23.47 -19.48
N GLY A 93 41.11 -22.67 -19.43
CA GLY A 93 41.37 -21.75 -18.34
C GLY A 93 40.17 -20.78 -18.21
N LYS A 94 39.74 -20.54 -16.99
CA LYS A 94 38.73 -19.49 -16.73
C LYS A 94 39.29 -18.17 -17.24
N ALA A 95 38.61 -17.52 -18.19
CA ALA A 95 38.94 -16.18 -18.61
C ALA A 95 38.92 -15.24 -17.39
N ILE A 96 40.05 -14.51 -17.21
CA ILE A 96 40.13 -13.45 -16.20
C ILE A 96 39.27 -12.32 -16.75
N GLY A 97 38.01 -12.23 -16.27
CA GLY A 97 37.03 -11.23 -16.73
C GLY A 97 35.59 -11.73 -16.88
N GLU A 98 35.31 -13.01 -16.65
CA GLU A 98 33.92 -13.42 -16.49
C GLU A 98 33.37 -12.70 -15.21
N GLU A 99 32.50 -11.73 -15.43
CA GLU A 99 31.68 -11.16 -14.35
C GLU A 99 31.04 -12.33 -13.59
N LYS A 100 31.37 -12.45 -12.31
CA LYS A 100 30.70 -13.43 -11.44
C LYS A 100 29.21 -13.17 -11.55
N LYS A 101 28.47 -14.08 -12.20
CA LYS A 101 27.01 -14.03 -12.18
C LYS A 101 26.57 -13.84 -10.74
N THR A 102 25.87 -12.74 -10.47
CA THR A 102 25.39 -12.44 -9.14
C THR A 102 24.37 -13.50 -8.72
N ASP A 103 24.26 -13.81 -7.45
CA ASP A 103 23.24 -14.75 -6.91
C ASP A 103 21.81 -14.43 -7.39
N ALA A 104 21.56 -13.19 -7.82
CA ALA A 104 20.29 -12.73 -8.37
C ALA A 104 19.94 -13.35 -9.73
N GLU A 105 20.92 -13.84 -10.51
CA GLU A 105 20.70 -14.43 -11.84
C GLU A 105 20.17 -15.86 -11.80
N PHE A 106 20.24 -16.52 -10.63
CA PHE A 106 19.74 -17.88 -10.45
C PHE A 106 18.40 -17.90 -9.72
N TRP A 107 17.52 -18.81 -10.13
CA TRP A 107 16.32 -19.10 -9.36
C TRP A 107 16.70 -19.66 -7.97
N ARG A 108 16.02 -19.18 -6.95
CA ARG A 108 16.22 -19.61 -5.58
C ARG A 108 14.97 -20.35 -5.09
N PRO A 109 15.13 -21.53 -4.50
CA PRO A 109 13.99 -22.22 -3.90
C PRO A 109 13.38 -21.37 -2.80
N PRO A 110 12.05 -21.42 -2.63
CA PRO A 110 11.38 -20.75 -1.55
C PRO A 110 11.87 -21.31 -0.20
N ARG A 111 11.79 -20.46 0.83
CA ARG A 111 12.26 -20.80 2.17
C ARG A 111 11.17 -20.61 3.18
N GLU A 112 10.96 -21.61 4.02
CA GLU A 112 10.07 -21.50 5.18
C GLU A 112 10.67 -20.59 6.26
N ALA A 113 9.81 -19.79 6.90
CA ALA A 113 10.16 -19.02 8.07
C ALA A 113 10.58 -19.95 9.22
N SER A 114 11.62 -19.56 9.96
CA SER A 114 12.04 -20.25 11.17
C SER A 114 11.14 -19.85 12.33
N ILE A 115 10.59 -20.82 13.04
CA ILE A 115 9.74 -20.64 14.20
C ILE A 115 10.46 -21.23 15.40
N HIS A 116 10.60 -20.43 16.46
CA HIS A 116 11.34 -20.86 17.65
C HIS A 116 10.43 -21.20 18.83
N SER A 117 9.14 -20.81 18.78
CA SER A 117 8.16 -21.16 19.81
C SER A 117 7.38 -22.41 19.41
N PRO A 118 7.31 -23.44 20.28
CA PRO A 118 6.45 -24.58 20.03
C PRO A 118 4.98 -24.16 20.12
N PHE A 119 4.13 -24.86 19.38
CA PHE A 119 2.69 -24.72 19.57
C PHE A 119 2.32 -25.24 20.96
N SER A 120 1.64 -24.39 21.73
CA SER A 120 1.01 -24.78 22.97
C SER A 120 -0.47 -24.48 22.81
N PRO A 121 -1.36 -25.47 22.77
CA PRO A 121 -2.79 -25.23 22.70
C PRO A 121 -3.20 -24.33 23.84
N ALA A 122 -4.01 -23.32 23.55
CA ALA A 122 -4.60 -22.50 24.59
C ALA A 122 -5.37 -23.42 25.54
N ALA A 123 -5.11 -23.32 26.84
CA ALA A 123 -5.87 -24.10 27.82
C ALA A 123 -7.36 -23.74 27.66
N GLU A 124 -8.13 -24.65 27.12
CA GLU A 124 -9.58 -24.56 27.06
C GLU A 124 -10.10 -24.78 28.48
N THR A 125 -10.13 -23.74 29.29
CA THR A 125 -11.02 -23.70 30.43
C THR A 125 -12.44 -23.71 29.90
N ALA A 126 -13.29 -24.58 30.44
CA ALA A 126 -14.68 -24.70 30.00
C ALA A 126 -15.32 -23.31 29.92
N PRO A 127 -15.81 -22.89 28.74
CA PRO A 127 -16.29 -21.53 28.54
C PRO A 127 -17.53 -21.29 29.40
N GLU A 128 -17.46 -20.30 30.26
CA GLU A 128 -18.65 -19.84 30.97
C GLU A 128 -19.58 -19.13 29.98
N LEU A 129 -20.79 -19.64 29.82
CA LEU A 129 -21.76 -19.11 28.89
C LEU A 129 -22.49 -17.91 29.52
N VAL A 130 -21.99 -16.69 29.25
CA VAL A 130 -22.69 -15.45 29.60
C VAL A 130 -23.91 -15.23 28.71
N PHE A 131 -23.82 -15.67 27.47
CA PHE A 131 -24.85 -15.67 26.45
C PHE A 131 -25.07 -17.07 25.89
N PRO A 132 -26.31 -17.48 25.54
CA PRO A 132 -26.64 -18.86 25.18
C PRO A 132 -25.81 -19.44 24.02
N ASN A 133 -25.32 -18.62 23.12
CA ASN A 133 -24.62 -19.05 21.88
C ASN A 133 -23.19 -18.54 21.77
N VAL A 134 -22.61 -17.98 22.83
CA VAL A 134 -21.28 -17.35 22.78
C VAL A 134 -20.40 -17.87 23.92
N SER A 135 -19.38 -18.65 23.54
CA SER A 135 -18.30 -19.04 24.46
C SER A 135 -17.22 -17.95 24.51
N LEU A 136 -16.89 -17.47 25.68
CA LEU A 136 -15.77 -16.54 25.93
C LEU A 136 -14.71 -17.28 26.74
N ASN A 137 -13.43 -17.09 26.42
CA ASN A 137 -12.37 -17.58 27.29
C ASN A 137 -12.30 -16.73 28.57
N GLU A 138 -11.59 -17.22 29.60
CA GLU A 138 -11.47 -16.56 30.90
C GLU A 138 -11.10 -15.07 30.81
N LYS A 139 -10.12 -14.73 29.97
CA LYS A 139 -9.69 -13.32 29.81
C LYS A 139 -10.72 -12.46 29.08
N GLN A 140 -11.38 -13.02 28.07
CA GLN A 140 -12.48 -12.35 27.40
C GLN A 140 -13.64 -12.12 28.35
N LEU A 141 -13.99 -13.14 29.15
CA LEU A 141 -15.01 -13.05 30.17
C LEU A 141 -14.67 -11.98 31.21
N ALA A 142 -13.43 -11.96 31.72
CA ALA A 142 -12.97 -10.95 32.67
C ALA A 142 -13.05 -9.52 32.12
N ALA A 143 -12.87 -9.33 30.83
CA ALA A 143 -13.04 -8.04 30.17
C ALA A 143 -14.52 -7.66 29.99
N VAL A 144 -15.37 -8.63 29.65
CA VAL A 144 -16.83 -8.42 29.47
C VAL A 144 -17.54 -8.08 30.79
N THR A 145 -17.19 -8.77 31.89
CA THR A 145 -17.80 -8.62 33.20
C THR A 145 -17.06 -7.66 34.14
N ALA A 146 -16.03 -6.96 33.64
CA ALA A 146 -15.29 -5.98 34.44
C ALA A 146 -16.23 -4.92 35.04
N PRO A 147 -15.93 -4.39 36.25
CA PRO A 147 -16.71 -3.32 36.86
C PRO A 147 -16.77 -2.06 36.02
N GLU A 148 -17.61 -1.11 36.38
CA GLU A 148 -17.81 0.17 35.71
C GLU A 148 -16.71 1.18 36.07
N GLU A 149 -15.47 0.77 35.81
CA GLU A 149 -14.22 1.54 36.01
C GLU A 149 -13.47 1.64 34.69
N PRO A 150 -12.46 2.53 34.57
CA PRO A 150 -11.65 2.57 33.38
C PRO A 150 -11.04 1.19 33.08
N LEU A 151 -11.29 0.69 31.88
CA LEU A 151 -10.84 -0.64 31.44
C LEU A 151 -10.03 -0.52 30.16
N LEU A 152 -8.80 -1.00 30.20
CA LEU A 152 -7.97 -1.19 29.01
C LEU A 152 -7.93 -2.67 28.64
N VAL A 153 -8.37 -3.00 27.43
CA VAL A 153 -8.23 -4.34 26.85
C VAL A 153 -7.13 -4.33 25.81
N LEU A 154 -5.96 -4.81 26.20
CA LEU A 154 -4.83 -4.99 25.29
C LEU A 154 -5.01 -6.31 24.55
N ALA A 155 -5.36 -6.21 23.28
CA ALA A 155 -5.83 -7.34 22.50
C ALA A 155 -4.96 -7.54 21.26
N GLY A 156 -4.18 -8.61 21.19
CA GLY A 156 -3.39 -8.95 20.01
C GLY A 156 -4.22 -9.12 18.73
N ALA A 157 -3.57 -9.21 17.59
CA ALA A 157 -4.25 -9.51 16.32
C ALA A 157 -5.05 -10.81 16.45
N GLY A 158 -6.27 -10.82 15.90
CA GLY A 158 -7.12 -12.02 15.89
C GLY A 158 -7.61 -12.51 17.25
N SER A 159 -7.44 -11.75 18.35
CA SER A 159 -7.83 -12.17 19.71
C SER A 159 -9.30 -11.91 20.07
N GLY A 160 -10.08 -11.37 19.13
CA GLY A 160 -11.50 -11.10 19.34
C GLY A 160 -11.81 -9.73 19.96
N LYS A 161 -11.01 -8.69 19.66
CA LYS A 161 -11.26 -7.28 20.09
C LYS A 161 -12.72 -6.87 19.98
N THR A 162 -13.24 -6.88 18.76
CA THR A 162 -14.62 -6.49 18.46
C THR A 162 -15.66 -7.39 19.14
N ARG A 163 -15.33 -8.69 19.29
CA ARG A 163 -16.18 -9.66 20.00
C ARG A 163 -16.33 -9.29 21.50
N VAL A 164 -15.22 -8.97 22.16
CA VAL A 164 -15.24 -8.56 23.58
C VAL A 164 -15.98 -7.24 23.76
N LEU A 165 -15.73 -6.26 22.87
CA LEU A 165 -16.38 -4.95 22.97
C LEU A 165 -17.90 -5.05 22.78
N THR A 166 -18.35 -5.82 21.78
CA THR A 166 -19.80 -6.05 21.53
C THR A 166 -20.44 -6.90 22.61
N ALA A 167 -19.74 -7.91 23.15
CA ALA A 167 -20.22 -8.72 24.27
C ALA A 167 -20.36 -7.88 25.54
N ARG A 168 -19.40 -6.96 25.82
CA ARG A 168 -19.48 -6.04 26.96
C ARG A 168 -20.67 -5.10 26.84
N ALA A 169 -20.88 -4.50 25.65
CA ALA A 169 -22.06 -3.67 25.41
C ALA A 169 -23.37 -4.44 25.64
N ALA A 170 -23.46 -5.67 25.14
CA ALA A 170 -24.60 -6.54 25.33
C ALA A 170 -24.77 -6.95 26.79
N TYR A 171 -23.68 -7.22 27.52
CA TYR A 171 -23.70 -7.50 28.98
C TYR A 171 -24.22 -6.31 29.78
N MET A 172 -23.74 -5.09 29.48
CA MET A 172 -24.23 -3.86 30.13
C MET A 172 -25.74 -3.66 29.94
N ILE A 173 -26.25 -3.95 28.72
CA ILE A 173 -27.69 -3.80 28.43
C ILE A 173 -28.52 -4.90 29.12
N SER A 174 -28.08 -6.17 29.05
CA SER A 174 -28.91 -7.31 29.43
C SER A 174 -28.74 -7.76 30.88
N ARG A 175 -27.63 -7.42 31.55
CA ARG A 175 -27.30 -7.86 32.90
C ARG A 175 -27.14 -6.72 33.89
N LEU A 176 -26.69 -5.54 33.44
CA LEU A 176 -26.58 -4.34 34.29
C LEU A 176 -27.73 -3.37 34.07
N ASP A 177 -28.70 -3.71 33.22
CA ASP A 177 -29.90 -2.91 32.91
C ASP A 177 -29.59 -1.47 32.45
N ILE A 178 -28.37 -1.24 31.87
CA ILE A 178 -27.99 0.06 31.36
C ILE A 178 -28.76 0.36 30.06
N PRO A 179 -29.48 1.50 30.01
CA PRO A 179 -30.22 1.87 28.81
C PRO A 179 -29.30 1.94 27.57
N PRO A 180 -29.67 1.33 26.43
CA PRO A 180 -28.83 1.37 25.22
C PRO A 180 -28.46 2.79 24.77
N SER A 181 -29.36 3.77 24.98
CA SER A 181 -29.13 5.19 24.66
C SER A 181 -28.09 5.88 25.55
N ALA A 182 -27.74 5.25 26.68
CA ALA A 182 -26.73 5.71 27.63
C ALA A 182 -25.33 5.08 27.36
N ILE A 183 -25.22 4.22 26.36
CA ILE A 183 -23.93 3.61 25.93
C ILE A 183 -23.51 4.25 24.63
N LEU A 184 -22.28 4.80 24.62
CA LEU A 184 -21.59 5.28 23.40
C LEU A 184 -20.57 4.23 22.96
N LEU A 185 -20.68 3.75 21.73
CA LEU A 185 -19.72 2.84 21.12
C LEU A 185 -19.13 3.45 19.85
N VAL A 186 -17.81 3.71 19.87
CA VAL A 186 -17.11 4.39 18.79
C VAL A 186 -16.06 3.47 18.15
N THR A 187 -16.01 3.49 16.81
CA THR A 187 -15.01 2.77 16.01
C THR A 187 -14.53 3.63 14.85
N PHE A 188 -13.58 3.13 14.05
CA PHE A 188 -12.99 3.92 12.96
C PHE A 188 -13.73 3.81 11.62
N THR A 189 -14.52 2.75 11.37
CA THR A 189 -15.17 2.52 10.07
C THR A 189 -16.67 2.29 10.20
N THR A 190 -17.43 2.75 9.21
CA THR A 190 -18.88 2.50 9.13
C THR A 190 -19.21 1.02 8.94
N LYS A 191 -18.32 0.25 8.27
CA LYS A 191 -18.45 -1.20 8.13
C LYS A 191 -18.40 -1.89 9.49
N ALA A 192 -17.44 -1.51 10.35
CA ALA A 192 -17.34 -2.06 11.71
C ALA A 192 -18.58 -1.75 12.55
N VAL A 193 -19.14 -0.55 12.44
CA VAL A 193 -20.40 -0.18 13.12
C VAL A 193 -21.53 -1.14 12.72
N LYS A 194 -21.69 -1.41 11.43
CA LYS A 194 -22.74 -2.31 10.93
C LYS A 194 -22.53 -3.74 11.44
N GLU A 195 -21.33 -4.26 11.31
CA GLU A 195 -20.96 -5.59 11.79
C GLU A 195 -21.17 -5.76 13.29
N MET A 196 -20.80 -4.76 14.10
CA MET A 196 -21.03 -4.79 15.54
C MET A 196 -22.52 -4.87 15.88
N LYS A 197 -23.37 -4.10 15.19
CA LYS A 197 -24.83 -4.16 15.38
C LYS A 197 -25.43 -5.52 15.01
N GLU A 198 -25.04 -6.04 13.85
CA GLU A 198 -25.47 -7.35 13.37
C GLU A 198 -25.06 -8.45 14.35
N ARG A 199 -23.82 -8.40 14.85
CA ARG A 199 -23.30 -9.33 15.86
C ARG A 199 -24.06 -9.26 17.19
N MET A 200 -24.38 -8.06 17.67
CA MET A 200 -25.17 -7.91 18.90
C MET A 200 -26.57 -8.50 18.77
N ALA A 201 -27.20 -8.36 17.63
CA ALA A 201 -28.53 -8.95 17.40
C ALA A 201 -28.46 -10.47 17.23
N SER A 202 -27.54 -10.98 16.38
CA SER A 202 -27.50 -12.39 15.99
C SER A 202 -26.85 -13.29 17.05
N GLN A 203 -25.78 -12.83 17.70
CA GLN A 203 -25.01 -13.67 18.63
C GLN A 203 -25.42 -13.50 20.09
N TYR A 204 -25.80 -12.29 20.49
CA TYR A 204 -26.14 -12.03 21.92
C TYR A 204 -27.67 -11.94 22.18
N GLY A 205 -28.49 -12.16 21.15
CA GLY A 205 -29.92 -12.24 21.26
C GLY A 205 -30.63 -10.90 21.58
N LEU A 206 -29.96 -9.76 21.35
CA LEU A 206 -30.57 -8.47 21.55
C LEU A 206 -31.53 -8.12 20.40
N PRO A 207 -32.80 -7.69 20.71
CA PRO A 207 -33.69 -7.23 19.65
C PRO A 207 -33.05 -6.09 18.85
N MET A 208 -33.20 -6.10 17.52
CA MET A 208 -32.62 -5.06 16.65
C MET A 208 -33.11 -3.65 17.04
N GLN A 209 -34.33 -3.52 17.53
CA GLN A 209 -34.85 -2.26 18.05
C GLN A 209 -34.03 -1.73 19.25
N THR A 210 -33.62 -2.62 20.15
CA THR A 210 -32.71 -2.31 21.27
C THR A 210 -31.33 -1.90 20.79
N VAL A 211 -30.76 -2.68 19.86
CA VAL A 211 -29.44 -2.40 19.26
C VAL A 211 -29.42 -1.05 18.52
N ASN A 212 -30.52 -0.67 17.85
CA ASN A 212 -30.61 0.61 17.14
C ASN A 212 -30.73 1.83 18.07
N ARG A 213 -31.10 1.63 19.35
CA ARG A 213 -31.08 2.70 20.35
C ARG A 213 -29.69 2.97 20.92
N LEU A 214 -28.72 2.04 20.71
CA LEU A 214 -27.31 2.24 21.09
C LEU A 214 -26.72 3.40 20.29
N VAL A 215 -25.98 4.29 20.93
CA VAL A 215 -25.30 5.38 20.24
C VAL A 215 -24.01 4.84 19.65
N THR A 216 -24.06 4.53 18.36
CA THR A 216 -22.91 3.97 17.63
C THR A 216 -22.51 4.84 16.45
N GLY A 217 -21.21 4.86 16.13
CA GLY A 217 -20.71 5.57 14.98
C GLY A 217 -19.19 5.57 14.88
N THR A 218 -18.69 6.24 13.85
CA THR A 218 -17.28 6.65 13.80
C THR A 218 -17.08 7.93 14.60
N PHE A 219 -15.86 8.25 15.03
CA PHE A 219 -15.54 9.51 15.69
C PHE A 219 -16.10 10.72 14.94
N HIS A 220 -15.82 10.82 13.65
CA HIS A 220 -16.32 11.94 12.82
C HIS A 220 -17.86 12.00 12.79
N SER A 221 -18.54 10.85 12.63
CA SER A 221 -20.01 10.84 12.61
C SER A 221 -20.63 11.21 13.95
N PHE A 222 -19.96 10.88 15.04
CA PHE A 222 -20.40 11.24 16.40
C PHE A 222 -20.21 12.73 16.67
N PHE A 223 -19.04 13.29 16.38
CA PHE A 223 -18.78 14.72 16.54
C PHE A 223 -19.67 15.56 15.63
N TYR A 224 -19.85 15.15 14.37
CA TYR A 224 -20.75 15.81 13.44
C TYR A 224 -22.20 15.87 13.97
N LYS A 225 -22.71 14.78 14.55
CA LYS A 225 -24.06 14.76 15.15
C LYS A 225 -24.20 15.75 16.31
N ILE A 226 -23.17 15.86 17.15
CA ILE A 226 -23.15 16.86 18.24
C ILE A 226 -23.22 18.26 17.65
N LEU A 227 -22.33 18.59 16.74
CA LEU A 227 -22.23 19.90 16.12
C LEU A 227 -23.52 20.28 15.38
N TYR A 228 -24.05 19.37 14.56
CA TYR A 228 -25.31 19.58 13.83
C TYR A 228 -26.51 19.80 14.77
N HIS A 229 -26.55 19.08 15.90
CA HIS A 229 -27.64 19.24 16.88
C HIS A 229 -27.64 20.64 17.52
N HIS A 230 -26.49 21.24 17.75
CA HIS A 230 -26.35 22.52 18.42
C HIS A 230 -26.32 23.72 17.46
N ASP A 231 -25.83 23.56 16.26
CA ASP A 231 -25.84 24.61 15.22
C ASP A 231 -26.05 24.00 13.83
N PRO A 232 -27.30 23.64 13.46
CA PRO A 232 -27.61 23.04 12.18
C PRO A 232 -27.40 23.98 10.98
N ALA A 233 -27.40 25.29 11.22
CA ALA A 233 -27.17 26.29 10.15
C ALA A 233 -25.71 26.28 9.70
N LYS A 234 -24.75 26.17 10.62
CA LYS A 234 -23.32 26.08 10.34
C LYS A 234 -22.92 24.70 9.83
N TRP A 235 -23.38 23.64 10.49
CA TRP A 235 -22.95 22.27 10.27
C TRP A 235 -23.85 21.49 9.30
N ASN A 236 -24.44 22.18 8.31
CA ASN A 236 -25.17 21.52 7.24
C ASN A 236 -24.22 20.75 6.32
N GLY A 237 -24.62 19.54 5.93
CA GLY A 237 -23.83 18.70 5.00
C GLY A 237 -23.56 19.30 3.62
N GLU A 238 -24.29 20.34 3.23
CA GLU A 238 -24.03 21.14 2.02
C GLU A 238 -22.75 21.97 2.13
N HIS A 239 -22.38 22.37 3.33
CA HIS A 239 -21.17 23.13 3.63
C HIS A 239 -19.92 22.25 3.79
N LEU A 240 -20.08 20.93 3.79
CA LEU A 240 -18.97 20.00 3.96
C LEU A 240 -18.13 19.87 2.68
N LEU A 241 -16.84 20.13 2.77
CA LEU A 241 -15.84 19.82 1.76
C LEU A 241 -15.60 18.31 1.70
N LYS A 242 -16.39 17.59 0.90
CA LYS A 242 -16.37 16.12 0.81
C LYS A 242 -15.21 15.59 -0.02
N TRP A 243 -14.78 16.35 -1.04
CA TRP A 243 -13.87 15.90 -2.06
C TRP A 243 -12.52 16.57 -1.92
N GLU A 244 -11.46 15.83 -2.09
CA GLU A 244 -10.08 16.33 -1.97
C GLU A 244 -9.79 17.47 -2.97
N TRP A 245 -10.34 17.41 -4.19
CA TRP A 245 -10.19 18.49 -5.18
C TRP A 245 -10.72 19.86 -4.70
N GLN A 246 -11.72 19.87 -3.80
CA GLN A 246 -12.22 21.11 -3.21
C GLN A 246 -11.18 21.75 -2.28
N LYS A 247 -10.50 20.93 -1.45
CA LYS A 247 -9.38 21.37 -0.61
C LYS A 247 -8.22 21.88 -1.48
N GLU A 248 -7.91 21.13 -2.56
CA GLU A 248 -6.88 21.55 -3.51
C GLU A 248 -7.15 22.93 -4.11
N GLN A 249 -8.38 23.23 -4.47
CA GLN A 249 -8.73 24.54 -5.01
C GLN A 249 -8.42 25.69 -4.05
N TYR A 250 -8.71 25.53 -2.75
CA TYR A 250 -8.40 26.53 -1.74
C TYR A 250 -6.90 26.76 -1.57
N ILE A 251 -6.12 25.67 -1.54
CA ILE A 251 -4.65 25.78 -1.46
C ILE A 251 -4.09 26.44 -2.72
N LYS A 252 -4.65 26.16 -3.90
CA LYS A 252 -4.25 26.82 -5.15
C LYS A 252 -4.56 28.31 -5.16
N MET A 253 -5.71 28.70 -4.61
CA MET A 253 -6.05 30.12 -4.44
C MET A 253 -5.07 30.81 -3.51
N ALA A 254 -4.75 30.19 -2.36
CA ALA A 254 -3.77 30.71 -1.42
C ALA A 254 -2.37 30.83 -2.04
N LEU A 255 -1.95 29.88 -2.85
CA LEU A 255 -0.68 29.96 -3.59
C LEU A 255 -0.66 31.13 -4.58
N ALA A 256 -1.77 31.37 -5.29
CA ALA A 256 -1.88 32.48 -6.23
C ALA A 256 -1.81 33.84 -5.51
N GLU A 257 -2.40 33.97 -4.32
CA GLU A 257 -2.32 35.19 -3.48
C GLU A 257 -0.88 35.45 -2.99
N GLU A 258 -0.12 34.35 -2.69
CA GLU A 258 1.30 34.46 -2.34
C GLU A 258 2.23 34.64 -3.57
N GLY A 259 1.69 34.71 -4.77
CA GLY A 259 2.48 34.84 -6.01
C GLY A 259 3.27 33.57 -6.39
N LEU A 260 2.90 32.43 -5.81
CA LEU A 260 3.52 31.13 -6.08
C LEU A 260 2.78 30.39 -7.20
N ASP A 261 3.53 29.72 -8.08
CA ASP A 261 2.90 28.91 -9.13
C ASP A 261 2.40 27.57 -8.54
N GLU A 262 1.08 27.34 -8.63
CA GLU A 262 0.44 26.09 -8.19
C GLU A 262 1.04 24.82 -8.82
N LYS A 263 1.68 24.99 -10.00
CA LYS A 263 2.27 23.88 -10.74
C LYS A 263 3.57 23.36 -10.12
N ASP A 264 4.25 24.23 -9.41
CA ASP A 264 5.55 23.94 -8.82
C ASP A 264 5.44 23.53 -7.34
N PHE A 265 4.25 23.71 -6.74
CA PHE A 265 4.02 23.42 -5.33
C PHE A 265 3.33 22.04 -5.11
N PRO A 266 3.78 21.19 -4.19
CA PRO A 266 3.17 19.89 -3.88
C PRO A 266 1.91 20.02 -3.00
N VAL A 267 0.80 20.44 -3.62
CA VAL A 267 -0.48 20.74 -2.97
C VAL A 267 -1.01 19.58 -2.15
N ASP A 268 -0.87 18.35 -2.65
CA ASP A 268 -1.26 17.11 -1.96
C ASP A 268 -0.54 16.92 -0.63
N GLN A 269 0.74 17.27 -0.57
CA GLN A 269 1.52 17.19 0.67
C GLN A 269 1.16 18.29 1.65
N ALA A 270 0.88 19.50 1.15
CA ALA A 270 0.40 20.58 2.01
C ALA A 270 -0.94 20.20 2.67
N ILE A 271 -1.87 19.62 1.92
CA ILE A 271 -3.15 19.14 2.46
C ILE A 271 -2.93 18.05 3.52
N GLN A 272 -2.01 17.11 3.29
CA GLN A 272 -1.66 16.10 4.29
C GLN A 272 -1.06 16.71 5.54
N GLN A 273 -0.15 17.68 5.39
CA GLN A 273 0.48 18.38 6.52
C GLN A 273 -0.55 19.18 7.34
N ILE A 274 -1.46 19.87 6.67
CA ILE A 274 -2.56 20.61 7.31
C ILE A 274 -3.47 19.62 8.09
N GLY A 275 -3.86 18.52 7.46
CA GLY A 275 -4.65 17.47 8.09
C GLY A 275 -3.94 16.86 9.32
N TYR A 276 -2.61 16.63 9.21
CA TYR A 276 -1.81 16.19 10.35
C TYR A 276 -1.87 17.20 11.50
N TRP A 277 -1.63 18.49 11.27
CA TRP A 277 -1.66 19.51 12.31
C TRP A 277 -3.03 19.62 12.98
N LYS A 278 -4.12 19.60 12.21
CA LYS A 278 -5.50 19.65 12.76
C LYS A 278 -5.84 18.47 13.66
N ASN A 279 -5.18 17.34 13.47
CA ASN A 279 -5.39 16.13 14.25
C ASN A 279 -4.37 15.95 15.40
N ALA A 280 -3.15 16.48 15.24
CA ALA A 280 -2.05 16.32 16.18
C ALA A 280 -2.02 17.37 17.29
N TYR A 281 -2.61 18.56 17.05
CA TYR A 281 -2.59 19.67 17.98
C TYR A 281 -4.01 20.09 18.36
N LEU A 282 -4.19 20.42 19.64
CA LEU A 282 -5.46 21.00 20.12
C LEU A 282 -5.63 22.42 19.55
N PRO A 283 -6.89 22.89 19.36
CA PRO A 283 -7.13 24.27 18.97
C PRO A 283 -6.52 25.24 19.96
N GLY A 284 -5.73 26.18 19.45
CA GLY A 284 -5.00 27.17 20.26
C GLY A 284 -3.59 26.76 20.68
N GLU A 285 -3.18 25.50 20.52
CA GLU A 285 -1.80 25.09 20.72
C GLU A 285 -0.89 25.63 19.62
N GLN A 286 0.34 25.97 20.00
CA GLN A 286 1.34 26.43 19.06
C GLN A 286 1.90 25.25 18.23
N ILE A 287 1.76 25.31 16.92
CA ILE A 287 2.33 24.34 15.99
C ILE A 287 3.84 24.64 15.86
N PRO A 288 4.74 23.71 16.21
CA PRO A 288 6.18 23.91 15.98
C PRO A 288 6.47 23.88 14.48
N LEU A 289 7.22 24.86 13.99
CA LEU A 289 7.60 25.02 12.59
C LEU A 289 9.13 24.91 12.48
N GLU A 290 9.61 23.75 12.08
CA GLU A 290 11.03 23.41 12.10
C GLU A 290 11.77 23.87 10.84
N ASP A 291 11.10 23.87 9.69
CA ASP A 291 11.74 24.20 8.42
C ASP A 291 10.92 25.20 7.55
N GLU A 292 11.51 25.65 6.46
CA GLU A 292 10.88 26.62 5.54
C GLU A 292 9.65 26.03 4.82
N TRP A 293 9.58 24.70 4.63
CA TRP A 293 8.40 24.05 4.09
C TRP A 293 7.22 24.19 5.04
N GLU A 294 7.41 23.88 6.32
CA GLU A 294 6.38 24.00 7.34
C GLU A 294 5.89 25.42 7.53
N LYS A 295 6.82 26.39 7.56
CA LYS A 295 6.45 27.81 7.62
C LYS A 295 5.59 28.23 6.42
N ARG A 296 5.91 27.75 5.23
CA ARG A 296 5.14 28.03 4.02
C ARG A 296 3.76 27.37 4.07
N VAL A 297 3.71 26.07 4.38
CA VAL A 297 2.44 25.35 4.52
C VAL A 297 1.56 25.96 5.61
N HIS A 298 2.16 26.45 6.71
CA HIS A 298 1.42 27.11 7.78
C HIS A 298 0.76 28.43 7.31
N ARG A 299 1.42 29.22 6.43
CA ARG A 299 0.77 30.39 5.81
C ARG A 299 -0.41 29.96 4.93
N LEU A 300 -0.21 28.94 4.08
CA LEU A 300 -1.31 28.40 3.25
C LEU A 300 -2.44 27.85 4.09
N TYR A 301 -2.14 27.24 5.25
CA TYR A 301 -3.14 26.76 6.20
C TYR A 301 -4.02 27.90 6.72
N ARG A 302 -3.45 29.03 7.09
CA ARG A 302 -4.21 30.21 7.52
C ARG A 302 -5.16 30.71 6.41
N HIS A 303 -4.65 30.90 5.20
CA HIS A 303 -5.50 31.26 4.05
C HIS A 303 -6.60 30.23 3.78
N TYR A 304 -6.28 28.94 3.88
CA TYR A 304 -7.25 27.86 3.74
C TYR A 304 -8.40 27.99 4.74
N GLU A 305 -8.09 28.23 6.02
CA GLU A 305 -9.10 28.41 7.07
C GLU A 305 -9.92 29.69 6.86
N GLU A 306 -9.28 30.81 6.47
CA GLU A 306 -9.95 32.08 6.15
C GLU A 306 -10.95 31.90 5.00
N GLN A 307 -10.57 31.25 3.92
CA GLN A 307 -11.44 30.97 2.76
C GLN A 307 -12.62 30.06 3.12
N LYS A 308 -12.40 29.02 3.94
CA LYS A 308 -13.50 28.19 4.44
C LYS A 308 -14.47 28.99 5.31
N ALA A 309 -13.95 29.78 6.23
CA ALA A 309 -14.76 30.62 7.11
C ALA A 309 -15.63 31.63 6.33
N ALA A 310 -15.04 32.31 5.33
CA ALA A 310 -15.74 33.26 4.47
C ALA A 310 -16.92 32.62 3.72
N ARG A 311 -16.82 31.35 3.36
CA ARG A 311 -17.85 30.57 2.65
C ARG A 311 -18.71 29.71 3.57
N ARG A 312 -18.52 29.80 4.90
CA ARG A 312 -19.19 28.99 5.91
C ARG A 312 -19.03 27.48 5.65
N GLN A 313 -17.87 27.05 5.18
CA GLN A 313 -17.56 25.65 4.86
C GLN A 313 -16.69 25.03 5.94
N PHE A 314 -16.74 23.71 6.02
CA PHE A 314 -15.91 22.92 6.92
C PHE A 314 -15.46 21.60 6.25
N ASP A 315 -14.38 21.03 6.75
CA ASP A 315 -13.88 19.72 6.32
C ASP A 315 -14.07 18.66 7.44
N PHE A 316 -13.66 17.42 7.17
CA PHE A 316 -13.78 16.34 8.15
C PHE A 316 -12.93 16.58 9.41
N ASP A 317 -11.75 17.21 9.26
CA ASP A 317 -10.85 17.44 10.38
C ASP A 317 -11.39 18.55 11.32
N ASP A 318 -12.18 19.48 10.80
CA ASP A 318 -12.87 20.52 11.60
C ASP A 318 -13.85 19.94 12.60
N MET A 319 -14.46 18.80 12.32
CA MET A 319 -15.49 18.23 13.18
C MET A 319 -14.97 17.92 14.59
N ALA A 320 -13.75 17.38 14.70
CA ALA A 320 -13.15 17.10 15.99
C ALA A 320 -12.75 18.38 16.72
N SER A 321 -12.04 19.28 16.06
CA SER A 321 -11.57 20.55 16.64
C SER A 321 -12.74 21.41 17.13
N ALA A 322 -13.79 21.53 16.32
CA ALA A 322 -14.96 22.32 16.69
C ALA A 322 -15.79 21.68 17.81
N CYS A 323 -15.87 20.35 17.87
CA CYS A 323 -16.54 19.66 18.96
C CYS A 323 -15.78 19.87 20.30
N TRP A 324 -14.46 19.84 20.27
CA TRP A 324 -13.63 20.17 21.42
C TRP A 324 -13.85 21.62 21.86
N GLN A 325 -13.82 22.59 20.94
CA GLN A 325 -14.10 24.01 21.24
C GLN A 325 -15.49 24.21 21.84
N LEU A 326 -16.53 23.59 21.26
CA LEU A 326 -17.89 23.66 21.76
C LEU A 326 -17.96 23.22 23.24
N PHE A 327 -17.27 22.16 23.60
CA PHE A 327 -17.27 21.66 24.98
C PHE A 327 -16.47 22.55 25.95
N GLN A 328 -15.44 23.26 25.44
CA GLN A 328 -14.70 24.25 26.25
C GLN A 328 -15.53 25.53 26.47
N GLU A 329 -16.17 26.03 25.42
CA GLU A 329 -16.93 27.28 25.45
C GLU A 329 -18.31 27.14 26.15
N GLN A 330 -18.91 25.94 26.10
CA GLN A 330 -20.26 25.67 26.60
C GLN A 330 -20.29 24.45 27.56
N PRO A 331 -19.85 24.62 28.82
CA PRO A 331 -19.79 23.51 29.80
C PRO A 331 -21.14 22.85 30.05
N ASP A 332 -22.25 23.59 29.92
CA ASP A 332 -23.59 23.03 30.09
C ASP A 332 -23.93 22.00 28.98
N ILE A 333 -23.46 22.22 27.77
CA ILE A 333 -23.60 21.23 26.72
C ILE A 333 -22.79 19.98 27.05
N LEU A 334 -21.52 20.15 27.42
CA LEU A 334 -20.68 19.03 27.85
C LEU A 334 -21.37 18.21 28.98
N LYS A 335 -21.87 18.88 30.00
CA LYS A 335 -22.54 18.24 31.14
C LYS A 335 -23.75 17.39 30.70
N ARG A 336 -24.55 17.86 29.73
CA ARG A 336 -25.67 17.06 29.17
C ARG A 336 -25.17 15.75 28.56
N TYR A 337 -24.06 15.74 27.83
CA TYR A 337 -23.50 14.52 27.25
C TYR A 337 -22.82 13.63 28.29
N GLN A 338 -22.17 14.20 29.30
CA GLN A 338 -21.63 13.46 30.45
C GLN A 338 -22.75 12.74 31.23
N THR A 339 -23.86 13.42 31.50
CA THR A 339 -25.03 12.80 32.16
C THR A 339 -25.73 11.76 31.28
N ARG A 340 -25.68 11.94 29.95
CA ARG A 340 -26.30 11.01 29.00
C ARG A 340 -25.55 9.70 28.90
N PHE A 341 -24.23 9.76 28.81
CA PHE A 341 -23.39 8.57 28.54
C PHE A 341 -22.89 7.97 29.86
N HIS A 342 -23.55 6.89 30.26
CA HIS A 342 -23.13 6.11 31.41
C HIS A 342 -21.87 5.28 31.13
N ALA A 343 -21.67 4.82 29.87
CA ALA A 343 -20.51 4.07 29.47
C ALA A 343 -20.02 4.49 28.06
N ILE A 344 -18.72 4.57 27.91
CA ILE A 344 -18.05 4.88 26.62
C ILE A 344 -17.15 3.71 26.24
N LEU A 345 -17.40 3.11 25.08
CA LEU A 345 -16.65 1.97 24.55
C LEU A 345 -15.95 2.38 23.25
N ILE A 346 -14.64 2.17 23.19
CA ILE A 346 -13.80 2.59 22.05
C ILE A 346 -13.08 1.38 21.47
N ASP A 347 -13.29 1.13 20.18
CA ASP A 347 -12.53 0.15 19.40
C ASP A 347 -11.32 0.79 18.74
N GLU A 348 -10.28 -0.01 18.46
CA GLU A 348 -9.03 0.41 17.81
C GLU A 348 -8.37 1.63 18.51
N PHE A 349 -8.35 1.62 19.84
CA PHE A 349 -7.90 2.76 20.66
C PHE A 349 -6.47 3.23 20.36
N GLN A 350 -5.60 2.37 19.81
CA GLN A 350 -4.24 2.74 19.42
C GLN A 350 -4.17 3.72 18.23
N ASP A 351 -5.28 3.93 17.51
CA ASP A 351 -5.32 4.82 16.34
C ASP A 351 -5.94 6.19 16.66
N ILE A 352 -6.30 6.44 17.91
CA ILE A 352 -6.89 7.71 18.34
C ILE A 352 -5.87 8.85 18.24
N ASN A 353 -6.33 10.04 17.84
CA ASN A 353 -5.50 11.24 17.80
C ASN A 353 -5.69 12.11 19.06
N PRO A 354 -4.79 13.10 19.32
CA PRO A 354 -4.86 13.99 20.49
C PRO A 354 -6.20 14.67 20.68
N VAL A 355 -6.79 15.22 19.59
CA VAL A 355 -8.07 15.95 19.68
C VAL A 355 -9.21 15.01 20.05
N GLN A 356 -9.27 13.83 19.44
CA GLN A 356 -10.26 12.80 19.76
C GLN A 356 -10.12 12.35 21.21
N TYR A 357 -8.88 12.11 21.65
CA TYR A 357 -8.62 11.67 23.03
C TYR A 357 -9.03 12.74 24.06
N ALA A 358 -8.71 14.01 23.78
CA ALA A 358 -9.14 15.12 24.63
C ALA A 358 -10.67 15.20 24.79
N ILE A 359 -11.43 15.03 23.69
CA ILE A 359 -12.89 15.01 23.72
C ILE A 359 -13.39 13.83 24.55
N ILE A 360 -12.81 12.63 24.38
CA ILE A 360 -13.20 11.45 25.14
C ILE A 360 -12.93 11.62 26.63
N LYS A 361 -11.79 12.21 27.01
CA LYS A 361 -11.48 12.52 28.42
C LYS A 361 -12.52 13.47 29.03
N LEU A 362 -12.94 14.50 28.29
CA LEU A 362 -13.99 15.41 28.74
C LEU A 362 -15.34 14.68 28.93
N LEU A 363 -15.74 13.87 27.95
CA LEU A 363 -17.00 13.15 27.99
C LEU A 363 -17.08 12.08 29.10
N ALA A 364 -15.95 11.39 29.33
CA ALA A 364 -15.89 10.34 30.36
C ALA A 364 -15.86 10.87 31.78
N SER A 365 -15.43 12.12 32.01
CA SER A 365 -15.32 12.75 33.31
C SER A 365 -16.75 13.09 33.88
N PRO A 366 -16.94 12.99 35.22
CA PRO A 366 -16.00 12.56 36.23
C PRO A 366 -15.97 11.04 36.47
N GLU A 367 -16.97 10.31 35.99
CA GLU A 367 -17.21 8.89 36.35
C GLU A 367 -16.14 7.97 35.72
N ASN A 368 -15.61 8.34 34.57
CA ASN A 368 -14.59 7.62 33.82
C ASN A 368 -14.93 6.14 33.50
N ASN A 369 -16.23 5.81 33.31
CA ASN A 369 -16.65 4.50 32.84
C ASN A 369 -16.31 4.34 31.35
N LEU A 370 -15.03 4.12 31.10
CA LEU A 370 -14.40 4.08 29.79
C LEU A 370 -13.79 2.70 29.53
N THR A 371 -14.22 2.05 28.47
CA THR A 371 -13.62 0.80 27.99
C THR A 371 -12.90 1.03 26.66
N CYS A 372 -11.58 0.93 26.68
CA CYS A 372 -10.71 1.06 25.51
C CYS A 372 -10.19 -0.31 25.08
N VAL A 373 -10.43 -0.69 23.83
CA VAL A 373 -9.92 -1.94 23.25
C VAL A 373 -8.95 -1.59 22.13
N GLY A 374 -7.75 -2.16 22.16
CA GLY A 374 -6.74 -1.87 21.14
C GLY A 374 -5.55 -2.81 21.13
N ASP A 375 -4.71 -2.65 20.11
CA ASP A 375 -3.45 -3.36 19.94
C ASP A 375 -2.35 -2.36 19.57
N ASP A 376 -1.46 -2.07 20.52
CA ASP A 376 -0.33 -1.16 20.31
C ASP A 376 0.60 -1.58 19.18
N ASP A 377 0.68 -2.89 18.87
CA ASP A 377 1.42 -3.43 17.73
C ASP A 377 0.72 -3.21 16.38
N GLN A 378 -0.53 -2.73 16.36
CA GLN A 378 -1.28 -2.39 15.14
C GLN A 378 -1.46 -0.87 14.93
N SER A 379 -0.73 -0.02 15.67
CA SER A 379 -0.72 1.42 15.46
C SER A 379 0.10 1.77 14.21
N ILE A 380 -0.58 2.14 13.12
CA ILE A 380 0.00 2.41 11.78
C ILE A 380 -0.54 3.69 11.13
N TYR A 381 -1.14 4.61 11.88
CA TYR A 381 -1.70 5.87 11.39
C TYR A 381 -1.07 7.11 12.00
N ALA A 382 0.23 7.05 12.43
CA ALA A 382 0.93 8.21 12.96
C ALA A 382 0.99 9.38 11.96
N PHE A 383 1.06 9.07 10.65
CA PHE A 383 0.99 10.08 9.59
C PHE A 383 -0.34 10.87 9.53
N ARG A 384 -1.37 10.43 10.26
CA ARG A 384 -2.66 11.12 10.47
C ARG A 384 -2.78 11.75 11.85
N GLY A 385 -1.69 11.84 12.60
CA GLY A 385 -1.66 12.39 13.95
C GLY A 385 -2.04 11.40 15.05
N SER A 386 -2.25 10.10 14.77
CA SER A 386 -2.47 9.13 15.84
C SER A 386 -1.18 8.88 16.63
N SER A 387 -1.31 8.56 17.91
CA SER A 387 -0.16 8.28 18.76
C SER A 387 -0.38 7.02 19.60
N PRO A 388 0.52 6.04 19.55
CA PRO A 388 0.46 4.88 20.42
C PRO A 388 0.67 5.23 21.91
N SER A 389 1.11 6.46 22.23
CA SER A 389 1.32 6.88 23.61
C SER A 389 0.03 6.80 24.44
N PHE A 390 -1.14 7.10 23.86
CA PHE A 390 -2.40 7.07 24.59
C PHE A 390 -2.75 5.68 25.11
N ILE A 391 -2.51 4.63 24.34
CA ILE A 391 -2.72 3.27 24.82
C ILE A 391 -1.61 2.85 25.78
N LEU A 392 -0.36 3.28 25.54
CA LEU A 392 0.79 2.92 26.37
C LEU A 392 0.76 3.62 27.74
N ASP A 393 0.26 4.84 27.80
CA ASP A 393 0.22 5.68 29.02
C ASP A 393 -1.17 5.70 29.67
N PHE A 394 -2.10 4.80 29.25
CA PHE A 394 -3.48 4.78 29.75
C PHE A 394 -3.60 4.72 31.27
N GLU A 395 -2.78 3.90 31.93
CA GLU A 395 -2.76 3.76 33.40
C GLU A 395 -2.24 5.02 34.11
N LYS A 396 -1.45 5.89 33.41
CA LYS A 396 -1.05 7.19 33.95
C LYS A 396 -2.22 8.18 33.96
N ASP A 397 -3.02 8.19 32.90
CA ASP A 397 -4.21 9.02 32.80
C ASP A 397 -5.35 8.52 33.70
N TYR A 398 -5.46 7.21 33.89
CA TYR A 398 -6.46 6.54 34.72
C TYR A 398 -5.81 5.60 35.74
N PRO A 399 -5.32 6.11 36.89
CA PRO A 399 -4.60 5.28 37.87
C PRO A 399 -5.41 4.11 38.48
N LYS A 400 -6.74 4.15 38.39
CA LYS A 400 -7.64 3.07 38.83
C LYS A 400 -7.98 2.10 37.70
N ALA A 401 -7.39 2.25 36.53
CA ALA A 401 -7.71 1.43 35.38
C ALA A 401 -7.36 -0.03 35.60
N LYS A 402 -8.27 -0.90 35.17
CA LYS A 402 -7.99 -2.34 35.05
C LYS A 402 -7.47 -2.64 33.65
N THR A 403 -6.37 -3.41 33.55
CA THR A 403 -5.83 -3.85 32.27
C THR A 403 -6.04 -5.35 32.09
N VAL A 404 -6.73 -5.73 31.01
CA VAL A 404 -6.92 -7.13 30.60
C VAL A 404 -6.17 -7.41 29.30
N ARG A 405 -5.38 -8.51 29.25
CA ARG A 405 -4.57 -8.85 28.08
C ARG A 405 -5.13 -10.07 27.36
N LEU A 406 -5.64 -9.85 26.13
CA LEU A 406 -6.12 -10.92 25.25
C LEU A 406 -4.95 -11.40 24.37
N THR A 407 -4.40 -12.55 24.70
CA THR A 407 -3.18 -13.08 24.08
C THR A 407 -3.41 -14.26 23.13
N THR A 408 -4.62 -14.81 23.08
CA THR A 408 -4.96 -15.95 22.22
C THR A 408 -5.50 -15.45 20.89
N ASN A 409 -4.79 -15.75 19.80
CA ASN A 409 -5.21 -15.48 18.42
C ASN A 409 -6.07 -16.64 17.92
N TYR A 410 -7.29 -16.35 17.47
CA TYR A 410 -8.25 -17.31 16.91
C TYR A 410 -8.32 -17.27 15.37
N ARG A 411 -7.67 -16.30 14.74
CA ARG A 411 -7.69 -16.07 13.30
C ARG A 411 -6.64 -16.91 12.59
N SER A 412 -5.39 -16.63 12.90
CA SER A 412 -4.23 -17.13 12.16
C SER A 412 -3.67 -18.40 12.79
N SER A 413 -3.08 -19.28 11.98
CA SER A 413 -2.36 -20.45 12.44
C SER A 413 -1.12 -20.08 13.27
N HIS A 414 -0.68 -20.99 14.12
CA HIS A 414 0.49 -20.79 15.00
C HIS A 414 1.75 -20.35 14.24
N PRO A 415 2.13 -20.92 13.10
CA PRO A 415 3.33 -20.49 12.38
C PRO A 415 3.29 -19.01 11.93
N ILE A 416 2.11 -18.52 11.55
CA ILE A 416 1.92 -17.11 11.14
C ILE A 416 2.04 -16.22 12.37
N VAL A 417 1.33 -16.54 13.46
CA VAL A 417 1.35 -15.74 14.70
C VAL A 417 2.76 -15.67 15.27
N ALA A 418 3.45 -16.81 15.37
CA ALA A 418 4.81 -16.87 15.89
C ALA A 418 5.80 -16.04 15.04
N SER A 419 5.71 -16.15 13.71
CA SER A 419 6.57 -15.36 12.81
C SER A 419 6.31 -13.86 12.94
N ALA A 420 5.04 -13.44 12.99
CA ALA A 420 4.66 -12.04 13.15
C ALA A 420 5.12 -11.47 14.51
N ASP A 421 4.96 -12.24 15.58
CA ASP A 421 5.41 -11.88 16.94
C ASP A 421 6.94 -11.71 17.00
N MET A 422 7.71 -12.60 16.34
CA MET A 422 9.18 -12.48 16.23
C MET A 422 9.60 -11.17 15.52
N VAL A 423 8.85 -10.71 14.55
CA VAL A 423 9.11 -9.45 13.85
C VAL A 423 8.83 -8.26 14.77
N VAL A 424 7.63 -8.19 15.36
CA VAL A 424 7.20 -7.02 16.12
C VAL A 424 7.88 -6.89 17.47
N LYS A 425 8.34 -7.98 18.08
CA LYS A 425 9.12 -7.97 19.34
C LYS A 425 10.41 -7.15 19.31
N LYS A 426 10.90 -6.77 18.14
CA LYS A 426 12.07 -5.88 18.00
C LYS A 426 11.74 -4.42 18.27
N ASN A 427 10.46 -4.03 18.35
CA ASN A 427 10.05 -2.69 18.77
C ASN A 427 10.25 -2.52 20.27
N LYS A 428 10.67 -1.31 20.67
CA LYS A 428 10.95 -0.94 22.06
C LYS A 428 9.71 -0.30 22.71
N LYS A 429 8.99 0.53 21.97
CA LYS A 429 7.78 1.24 22.43
C LYS A 429 6.54 0.35 22.22
N ARG A 430 6.35 -0.63 23.11
CA ARG A 430 5.21 -1.55 23.11
C ARG A 430 4.96 -2.19 24.46
N PHE A 431 3.76 -2.67 24.69
CA PHE A 431 3.47 -3.55 25.83
C PHE A 431 4.10 -4.94 25.63
N PRO A 432 4.81 -5.48 26.62
CA PRO A 432 5.28 -6.86 26.58
C PRO A 432 4.08 -7.83 26.55
N LYS A 433 3.96 -8.58 25.46
CA LYS A 433 2.94 -9.61 25.29
C LYS A 433 3.49 -10.74 24.44
N THR A 434 3.07 -11.97 24.73
CA THR A 434 3.36 -13.15 23.91
C THR A 434 2.04 -13.68 23.40
N LEU A 435 1.91 -13.77 22.09
CA LEU A 435 0.70 -14.27 21.46
C LEU A 435 0.77 -15.78 21.33
N SER A 436 -0.33 -16.46 21.66
CA SER A 436 -0.56 -17.88 21.37
C SER A 436 -1.64 -18.01 20.30
N ALA A 437 -1.55 -19.00 19.43
CA ALA A 437 -2.61 -19.30 18.47
C ALA A 437 -3.53 -20.39 19.03
N ALA A 438 -4.81 -20.30 18.67
CA ALA A 438 -5.79 -21.35 19.03
C ALA A 438 -5.69 -22.58 18.13
N ARG A 439 -5.10 -22.44 16.93
CA ARG A 439 -4.98 -23.53 15.95
C ARG A 439 -3.57 -23.65 15.39
N ASP A 440 -3.21 -24.87 14.97
CA ASP A 440 -1.95 -25.19 14.29
C ASP A 440 -2.23 -26.04 13.05
N ASP A 441 -2.04 -25.46 11.86
CA ASP A 441 -2.13 -26.16 10.59
C ASP A 441 -0.74 -26.59 10.05
N ARG A 442 0.32 -26.32 10.79
CA ARG A 442 1.72 -26.63 10.50
C ARG A 442 2.30 -25.98 9.24
N GLN A 443 1.53 -25.14 8.53
CA GLN A 443 2.02 -24.45 7.34
C GLN A 443 2.75 -23.17 7.74
N LYS A 444 4.06 -23.13 7.50
CA LYS A 444 4.90 -21.99 7.83
C LYS A 444 4.81 -20.92 6.74
N PRO A 445 4.96 -19.63 7.11
CA PRO A 445 5.12 -18.59 6.12
C PRO A 445 6.26 -18.91 5.16
N LEU A 446 6.03 -18.66 3.87
CA LEU A 446 6.96 -18.98 2.79
C LEU A 446 7.56 -17.71 2.20
N LEU A 447 8.89 -17.60 2.23
CA LEU A 447 9.62 -16.54 1.56
C LEU A 447 10.01 -17.02 0.17
N PHE A 448 9.79 -16.20 -0.86
CA PHE A 448 10.20 -16.49 -2.24
C PHE A 448 10.95 -15.30 -2.85
N TYR A 449 11.75 -15.58 -3.88
CA TYR A 449 12.80 -14.67 -4.34
C TYR A 449 12.66 -14.38 -5.85
N PRO A 450 11.69 -13.55 -6.28
CA PRO A 450 11.60 -13.13 -7.67
C PRO A 450 12.81 -12.28 -8.07
N TYR A 451 13.07 -12.21 -9.37
CA TYR A 451 14.12 -11.34 -9.92
C TYR A 451 13.77 -9.88 -9.68
N ASP A 452 12.59 -9.46 -10.13
CA ASP A 452 12.06 -8.11 -9.99
C ASP A 452 10.53 -8.11 -9.78
N GLU A 453 9.91 -6.93 -9.83
CA GLU A 453 8.47 -6.75 -9.67
C GLU A 453 7.63 -7.38 -10.78
N GLU A 454 8.17 -7.54 -11.99
CA GLU A 454 7.44 -8.19 -13.10
C GLU A 454 7.40 -9.70 -12.91
N GLU A 455 8.52 -10.34 -12.55
CA GLU A 455 8.54 -11.76 -12.22
C GLU A 455 7.76 -12.07 -10.94
N GLU A 456 7.81 -11.18 -9.94
CA GLU A 456 6.98 -11.24 -8.74
C GLU A 456 5.50 -11.37 -9.10
N ALA A 457 5.03 -10.50 -10.01
CA ALA A 457 3.65 -10.51 -10.47
C ALA A 457 3.29 -11.80 -11.23
N ILE A 458 4.18 -12.31 -12.07
CA ILE A 458 3.97 -13.57 -12.80
C ILE A 458 3.84 -14.73 -11.82
N MET A 459 4.78 -14.86 -10.87
CA MET A 459 4.80 -15.95 -9.89
C MET A 459 3.53 -15.99 -9.04
N ILE A 460 3.08 -14.82 -8.54
CA ILE A 460 1.90 -14.73 -7.67
C ILE A 460 0.63 -15.03 -8.46
N VAL A 461 0.45 -14.43 -9.64
CA VAL A 461 -0.78 -14.64 -10.44
C VAL A 461 -0.87 -16.09 -10.90
N SER A 462 0.26 -16.72 -11.27
CA SER A 462 0.31 -18.13 -11.62
C SER A 462 -0.05 -19.04 -10.44
N ASP A 463 0.47 -18.76 -9.24
CA ASP A 463 0.17 -19.53 -8.02
C ASP A 463 -1.31 -19.39 -7.60
N ILE A 464 -1.89 -18.17 -7.73
CA ILE A 464 -3.32 -17.95 -7.47
C ILE A 464 -4.17 -18.70 -8.51
N GLN A 465 -3.81 -18.64 -9.78
CA GLN A 465 -4.54 -19.33 -10.84
C GLN A 465 -4.55 -20.84 -10.60
N GLU A 466 -3.42 -21.46 -10.31
CA GLU A 466 -3.33 -22.89 -9.99
C GLU A 466 -4.24 -23.27 -8.80
N LYS A 467 -4.27 -22.45 -7.75
CA LYS A 467 -5.12 -22.68 -6.57
C LYS A 467 -6.62 -22.53 -6.89
N ILE A 468 -6.99 -21.57 -7.74
CA ILE A 468 -8.38 -21.40 -8.21
C ILE A 468 -8.79 -22.59 -9.08
N GLU A 469 -7.93 -23.08 -9.96
CA GLU A 469 -8.17 -24.29 -10.76
C GLU A 469 -8.33 -25.54 -9.88
N MET A 470 -7.72 -25.57 -8.69
CA MET A 470 -7.91 -26.60 -7.66
C MET A 470 -9.16 -26.38 -6.79
N GLY A 471 -9.97 -25.35 -7.07
CA GLY A 471 -11.23 -25.10 -6.38
C GLY A 471 -11.20 -24.04 -5.27
N ALA A 472 -10.11 -23.28 -5.12
CA ALA A 472 -10.08 -22.16 -4.16
C ALA A 472 -10.94 -20.99 -4.64
N ASN A 473 -11.59 -20.29 -3.69
CA ASN A 473 -12.39 -19.11 -4.00
C ASN A 473 -11.47 -17.89 -4.21
N PRO A 474 -11.63 -17.11 -5.30
CA PRO A 474 -10.87 -15.87 -5.51
C PRO A 474 -10.92 -14.88 -4.35
N ASP A 475 -12.03 -14.79 -3.60
CA ASP A 475 -12.16 -13.92 -2.43
C ASP A 475 -11.27 -14.34 -1.24
N ASP A 476 -10.75 -15.57 -1.24
CA ASP A 476 -9.85 -16.06 -0.19
C ASP A 476 -8.44 -15.46 -0.27
N PHE A 477 -8.12 -14.73 -1.36
CA PHE A 477 -6.79 -14.22 -1.63
C PHE A 477 -6.67 -12.71 -1.47
N ALA A 478 -5.60 -12.27 -0.82
CA ALA A 478 -5.19 -10.87 -0.81
C ALA A 478 -3.73 -10.71 -1.21
N ILE A 479 -3.46 -9.65 -1.97
CA ILE A 479 -2.12 -9.21 -2.35
C ILE A 479 -1.90 -7.83 -1.73
N LEU A 480 -0.96 -7.76 -0.78
CA LEU A 480 -0.72 -6.59 0.03
C LEU A 480 0.59 -5.91 -0.35
N TYR A 481 0.54 -4.58 -0.50
CA TYR A 481 1.70 -3.77 -0.85
C TYR A 481 1.78 -2.50 -0.02
N ARG A 482 2.99 -1.90 0.07
CA ARG A 482 3.25 -0.70 0.90
C ARG A 482 2.71 0.57 0.27
N THR A 483 2.91 0.76 -1.01
CA THR A 483 2.50 1.97 -1.76
C THR A 483 1.82 1.59 -3.06
N ASN A 484 0.93 2.45 -3.56
CA ASN A 484 0.22 2.22 -4.83
C ASN A 484 1.16 2.03 -6.04
N SER A 485 2.36 2.58 -6.00
CA SER A 485 3.36 2.34 -7.05
C SER A 485 3.89 0.91 -7.05
N SER A 486 3.99 0.28 -5.88
CA SER A 486 4.43 -1.12 -5.77
C SER A 486 3.43 -2.12 -6.34
N GLY A 487 2.16 -1.74 -6.48
CA GLY A 487 1.09 -2.60 -7.00
C GLY A 487 0.93 -2.59 -8.54
N ARG A 488 1.71 -1.78 -9.29
CA ARG A 488 1.54 -1.64 -10.74
C ARG A 488 1.68 -2.95 -11.50
N ALA A 489 2.79 -3.64 -11.35
CA ALA A 489 3.07 -4.86 -12.12
C ALA A 489 2.04 -5.96 -11.85
N ILE A 490 1.65 -6.16 -10.58
CA ILE A 490 0.64 -7.15 -10.22
C ILE A 490 -0.75 -6.75 -10.72
N PHE A 491 -1.10 -5.46 -10.73
CA PHE A 491 -2.35 -4.97 -11.30
C PHE A 491 -2.43 -5.24 -12.81
N GLU A 492 -1.38 -4.92 -13.56
CA GLU A 492 -1.30 -5.19 -15.00
C GLU A 492 -1.43 -6.69 -15.29
N ARG A 493 -0.76 -7.54 -14.50
CA ARG A 493 -0.79 -8.99 -14.69
C ARG A 493 -2.15 -9.60 -14.35
N LEU A 494 -2.81 -9.16 -13.27
CA LEU A 494 -4.17 -9.57 -12.93
C LEU A 494 -5.17 -9.13 -14.01
N HIS A 495 -5.05 -7.91 -14.51
CA HIS A 495 -5.93 -7.40 -15.57
C HIS A 495 -5.80 -8.19 -16.89
N GLN A 496 -4.60 -8.70 -17.18
CA GLN A 496 -4.32 -9.56 -18.34
C GLN A 496 -4.72 -11.04 -18.11
N SER A 497 -5.12 -11.41 -16.92
CA SER A 497 -5.56 -12.75 -16.55
C SER A 497 -7.10 -12.85 -16.61
N ALA A 498 -7.63 -14.07 -16.51
CA ALA A 498 -9.07 -14.32 -16.37
C ALA A 498 -9.52 -14.31 -14.89
N ILE A 499 -8.63 -14.01 -13.95
CA ILE A 499 -8.92 -14.05 -12.51
C ILE A 499 -9.73 -12.81 -12.13
N PRO A 500 -10.90 -12.95 -11.47
CA PRO A 500 -11.62 -11.81 -10.95
C PRO A 500 -10.82 -11.15 -9.81
N TYR A 501 -10.77 -9.83 -9.79
CA TYR A 501 -10.02 -9.07 -8.78
C TYR A 501 -10.67 -7.73 -8.45
N THR A 502 -10.37 -7.24 -7.26
CA THR A 502 -10.70 -5.89 -6.82
C THR A 502 -9.41 -5.13 -6.50
N ALA A 503 -9.25 -3.94 -7.04
CA ALA A 503 -8.06 -3.13 -6.83
C ALA A 503 -8.41 -1.71 -6.40
N GLU A 504 -7.56 -1.11 -5.55
CA GLU A 504 -7.69 0.29 -5.15
C GLU A 504 -7.52 1.23 -6.35
N GLN A 505 -8.26 2.36 -6.32
CA GLN A 505 -8.16 3.37 -7.38
C GLN A 505 -6.73 3.88 -7.56
N GLY A 506 -5.98 4.05 -6.47
CA GLY A 506 -4.60 4.56 -6.52
C GLY A 506 -3.61 3.67 -7.28
N VAL A 507 -3.82 2.33 -7.33
CA VAL A 507 -2.98 1.43 -8.12
C VAL A 507 -3.42 1.39 -9.59
N ARG A 508 -4.73 1.48 -9.83
CA ARG A 508 -5.29 1.52 -11.19
C ARG A 508 -4.80 2.75 -11.97
N SER A 509 -4.66 3.89 -11.28
CA SER A 509 -4.37 5.18 -11.89
C SER A 509 -2.89 5.48 -12.14
N PHE A 510 -2.01 4.46 -12.20
CA PHE A 510 -0.57 4.68 -12.42
C PHE A 510 -0.28 5.50 -13.68
N TYR A 511 -0.86 5.12 -14.83
CA TYR A 511 -0.66 5.82 -16.10
C TYR A 511 -1.37 7.18 -16.18
N SER A 512 -2.27 7.47 -15.25
CA SER A 512 -2.96 8.77 -15.11
C SER A 512 -2.24 9.73 -14.13
N ARG A 513 -1.19 9.27 -13.44
CA ARG A 513 -0.39 10.11 -12.55
C ARG A 513 0.28 11.24 -13.32
N ARG A 514 0.37 12.41 -12.71
CA ARG A 514 0.85 13.63 -13.37
C ARG A 514 2.20 13.47 -14.07
N ILE A 515 3.22 12.99 -13.35
CA ILE A 515 4.58 12.83 -13.89
C ILE A 515 4.60 11.79 -15.03
N VAL A 516 3.90 10.67 -14.86
CA VAL A 516 3.78 9.63 -15.87
C VAL A 516 3.10 10.17 -17.12
N ARG A 517 1.97 10.86 -16.96
CA ARG A 517 1.21 11.46 -18.06
C ARG A 517 2.01 12.53 -18.83
N GLN A 518 2.77 13.35 -18.10
CA GLN A 518 3.66 14.34 -18.71
C GLN A 518 4.79 13.69 -19.52
N MET A 519 5.41 12.61 -19.00
CA MET A 519 6.42 11.88 -19.75
C MET A 519 5.84 11.15 -20.96
N LEU A 520 4.68 10.49 -20.81
CA LEU A 520 3.99 9.85 -21.93
C LEU A 520 3.62 10.82 -23.05
N ALA A 521 3.36 12.10 -22.73
CA ALA A 521 3.06 13.11 -23.73
C ALA A 521 4.20 13.31 -24.73
N TYR A 522 5.47 13.18 -24.33
CA TYR A 522 6.59 13.19 -25.27
C TYR A 522 6.50 12.03 -26.28
N LEU A 523 6.09 10.85 -25.81
CA LEU A 523 5.95 9.68 -26.67
C LEU A 523 4.74 9.83 -27.61
N TYR A 524 3.59 10.34 -27.14
CA TYR A 524 2.43 10.65 -27.99
C TYR A 524 2.81 11.66 -29.06
N LEU A 525 3.51 12.74 -28.70
CA LEU A 525 3.94 13.78 -29.66
C LEU A 525 4.98 13.28 -30.66
N SER A 526 5.76 12.25 -30.35
CA SER A 526 6.61 11.60 -31.32
C SER A 526 5.82 10.89 -32.43
N GLN A 527 4.58 10.48 -32.15
CA GLN A 527 3.68 9.82 -33.13
C GLN A 527 2.77 10.84 -33.82
N ASN A 528 2.22 11.81 -33.08
CA ASN A 528 1.35 12.85 -33.59
C ASN A 528 1.70 14.20 -32.93
N GLN A 529 2.35 15.11 -33.69
CA GLN A 529 2.78 16.43 -33.21
C GLN A 529 1.63 17.44 -33.05
N ASP A 530 0.42 17.08 -33.47
CA ASP A 530 -0.80 17.90 -33.38
C ASP A 530 -1.74 17.43 -32.24
N ASP A 531 -1.30 16.51 -31.41
CA ASP A 531 -2.06 16.09 -30.23
C ASP A 531 -2.11 17.22 -29.18
N ALA A 532 -3.25 17.93 -29.15
CA ALA A 532 -3.46 19.08 -28.28
C ALA A 532 -3.41 18.73 -26.78
N GLU A 533 -3.86 17.53 -26.39
CA GLU A 533 -3.79 17.11 -24.98
C GLU A 533 -2.34 16.78 -24.59
N ALA A 534 -1.60 16.13 -25.45
CA ALA A 534 -0.19 15.86 -25.22
C ALA A 534 0.64 17.17 -25.19
N VAL A 535 0.40 18.12 -26.10
CA VAL A 535 1.03 19.46 -26.05
C VAL A 535 0.77 20.12 -24.71
N LYS A 536 -0.49 20.13 -24.23
CA LYS A 536 -0.85 20.69 -22.93
C LYS A 536 -0.05 20.09 -21.76
N GLN A 537 0.25 18.79 -21.83
CA GLN A 537 0.98 18.11 -20.77
C GLN A 537 2.48 18.44 -20.73
N ILE A 538 3.09 18.80 -21.87
CA ILE A 538 4.52 19.15 -21.91
C ILE A 538 4.81 20.62 -21.63
N LEU A 539 3.81 21.54 -21.74
CA LEU A 539 4.00 22.97 -21.50
C LEU A 539 4.73 23.30 -20.20
N PRO A 540 4.43 22.64 -19.06
CA PRO A 540 5.14 22.88 -17.80
C PRO A 540 6.64 22.60 -17.85
N ALA A 541 7.08 21.61 -18.64
CA ALA A 541 8.50 21.28 -18.80
C ALA A 541 9.27 22.37 -19.56
N PHE A 542 8.57 23.21 -20.32
CA PHE A 542 9.09 24.42 -20.98
C PHE A 542 8.85 25.69 -20.16
N PHE A 543 8.32 25.57 -18.94
CA PHE A 543 7.92 26.70 -18.08
C PHE A 543 6.86 27.61 -18.74
N LEU A 544 5.98 27.04 -19.57
CA LEU A 544 4.87 27.74 -20.23
C LEU A 544 3.57 27.53 -19.48
N LYS A 545 2.71 28.58 -19.50
CA LYS A 545 1.34 28.54 -18.95
C LYS A 545 0.43 27.69 -19.84
N GLN A 546 -0.58 27.06 -19.28
CA GLN A 546 -1.57 26.31 -20.06
C GLN A 546 -2.38 27.15 -21.02
N SER A 547 -2.52 28.46 -20.74
CA SER A 547 -3.15 29.43 -21.66
C SER A 547 -2.46 29.50 -23.01
N ALA A 548 -1.16 29.19 -23.09
CA ALA A 548 -0.42 29.14 -24.36
C ALA A 548 -1.00 28.12 -25.36
N LEU A 549 -1.77 27.10 -24.90
CA LEU A 549 -2.36 26.11 -25.79
C LEU A 549 -3.29 26.74 -26.86
N ASN A 550 -4.10 27.74 -26.49
CA ASN A 550 -5.00 28.40 -27.45
C ASN A 550 -4.21 29.18 -28.50
N THR A 551 -3.15 29.87 -28.09
CA THR A 551 -2.22 30.55 -29.00
C THR A 551 -1.54 29.57 -29.95
N LEU A 552 -1.07 28.41 -29.44
CA LEU A 552 -0.45 27.38 -30.25
C LEU A 552 -1.41 26.77 -31.28
N LYS A 553 -2.67 26.53 -30.93
CA LYS A 553 -3.70 26.10 -31.87
C LYS A 553 -3.94 27.12 -32.98
N ALA A 554 -4.00 28.43 -32.64
CA ALA A 554 -4.15 29.49 -33.61
C ALA A 554 -2.92 29.56 -34.54
N LEU A 555 -1.71 29.56 -33.97
CA LEU A 555 -0.45 29.62 -34.74
C LEU A 555 -0.27 28.38 -35.64
N SER A 556 -0.65 27.20 -35.21
CA SER A 556 -0.51 25.98 -36.06
C SER A 556 -1.38 26.13 -37.34
N ILE A 557 -2.57 26.74 -37.23
CA ILE A 557 -3.46 26.95 -38.37
C ILE A 557 -2.94 28.12 -39.27
N THR A 558 -2.58 29.26 -38.67
CA THR A 558 -2.20 30.45 -39.44
C THR A 558 -0.84 30.32 -40.12
N GLU A 559 0.06 29.53 -39.56
CA GLU A 559 1.42 29.32 -40.03
C GLU A 559 1.65 27.96 -40.74
N ASP A 560 0.57 27.22 -40.97
CA ASP A 560 0.57 25.88 -41.61
C ASP A 560 1.69 24.96 -41.07
N CYS A 561 1.73 24.82 -39.74
CA CYS A 561 2.74 24.02 -39.05
C CYS A 561 2.15 23.19 -37.93
N THR A 562 2.86 22.17 -37.47
CA THR A 562 2.39 21.36 -36.31
C THR A 562 2.36 22.16 -35.00
N MET A 563 1.52 21.78 -34.06
CA MET A 563 1.48 22.46 -32.77
C MET A 563 2.82 22.39 -32.00
N VAL A 564 3.61 21.35 -32.23
CA VAL A 564 4.99 21.26 -31.68
C VAL A 564 5.88 22.32 -32.34
N GLN A 565 5.82 22.51 -33.67
CA GLN A 565 6.57 23.54 -34.36
C GLN A 565 6.10 24.96 -34.03
N ALA A 566 4.80 25.14 -33.77
CA ALA A 566 4.22 26.43 -33.33
C ALA A 566 4.80 26.93 -31.99
N LEU A 567 5.39 26.06 -31.16
CA LEU A 567 6.09 26.43 -29.91
C LEU A 567 7.24 27.44 -30.20
N GLU A 568 7.95 27.34 -31.34
CA GLU A 568 9.03 28.28 -31.71
C GLU A 568 8.54 29.66 -32.13
N LYS A 569 7.25 29.74 -32.46
CA LYS A 569 6.62 30.96 -32.97
C LYS A 569 5.90 31.77 -31.89
N LEU A 570 5.95 31.31 -30.64
CA LEU A 570 5.40 32.05 -29.51
C LEU A 570 6.19 33.33 -29.27
N THR A 571 5.48 34.46 -29.20
CA THR A 571 6.07 35.81 -29.02
C THR A 571 6.07 36.26 -27.56
N ASP A 572 5.11 35.81 -26.75
CA ASP A 572 4.97 36.18 -25.33
C ASP A 572 5.68 35.17 -24.42
N ILE A 573 6.99 34.93 -24.66
CA ILE A 573 7.82 34.04 -23.86
C ILE A 573 9.21 34.66 -23.64
N LYS A 574 9.87 34.24 -22.57
CA LYS A 574 11.22 34.69 -22.21
C LYS A 574 12.27 34.10 -23.17
N PRO A 575 13.37 34.83 -23.46
CA PRO A 575 14.41 34.36 -24.39
C PRO A 575 14.94 32.94 -24.06
N PHE A 576 15.18 32.66 -22.79
CA PHE A 576 15.68 31.32 -22.35
C PHE A 576 14.68 30.20 -22.66
N GLN A 577 13.37 30.47 -22.63
CA GLN A 577 12.32 29.50 -22.97
C GLN A 577 12.38 29.20 -24.47
N LEU A 578 12.48 30.24 -25.29
CA LEU A 578 12.56 30.09 -26.74
C LEU A 578 13.81 29.32 -27.17
N ASP A 579 14.97 29.63 -26.57
CA ASP A 579 16.22 28.90 -26.84
C ASP A 579 16.12 27.42 -26.45
N LYS A 580 15.46 27.11 -25.33
CA LYS A 580 15.22 25.74 -24.91
C LYS A 580 14.28 25.01 -25.88
N ILE A 581 13.21 25.65 -26.31
CA ILE A 581 12.22 25.11 -27.24
C ILE A 581 12.88 24.79 -28.58
N LYS A 582 13.63 25.73 -29.19
CA LYS A 582 14.34 25.52 -30.44
C LYS A 582 15.31 24.35 -30.42
N LYS A 583 15.96 24.10 -29.29
CA LYS A 583 16.87 22.94 -29.11
C LYS A 583 16.13 21.61 -29.04
N ILE A 584 14.91 21.60 -28.54
CA ILE A 584 14.17 20.37 -28.20
C ILE A 584 13.25 19.89 -29.32
N ILE A 585 12.63 20.81 -30.07
CA ILE A 585 11.66 20.47 -31.13
C ILE A 585 12.21 19.44 -32.15
N PRO A 586 13.45 19.55 -32.66
CA PRO A 586 13.97 18.59 -33.63
C PRO A 586 14.02 17.14 -33.09
N PHE A 587 14.10 16.96 -31.76
CA PHE A 587 14.20 15.65 -31.15
C PHE A 587 12.90 14.84 -31.23
N PHE A 588 11.73 15.48 -31.34
CA PHE A 588 10.45 14.76 -31.42
C PHE A 588 10.38 13.80 -32.61
N THR A 589 10.96 14.18 -33.75
CA THR A 589 11.05 13.29 -34.92
C THR A 589 11.99 12.11 -34.66
N GLY A 590 13.10 12.35 -33.96
CA GLY A 590 14.08 11.31 -33.63
C GLY A 590 13.57 10.27 -32.62
N LEU A 591 12.68 10.65 -31.71
CA LEU A 591 12.09 9.74 -30.75
C LEU A 591 11.34 8.58 -31.42
N LYS A 592 10.69 8.80 -32.57
CA LYS A 592 9.81 7.83 -33.25
C LYS A 592 10.48 6.47 -33.51
N THR A 593 11.78 6.45 -33.75
CA THR A 593 12.57 5.25 -34.10
C THR A 593 13.21 4.60 -32.88
N MET A 594 13.14 5.21 -31.70
CA MET A 594 13.75 4.68 -30.47
C MET A 594 12.86 3.61 -29.83
N LYS A 595 13.47 2.74 -29.02
CA LYS A 595 12.69 1.89 -28.12
C LYS A 595 12.06 2.73 -27.01
N PRO A 596 10.90 2.31 -26.45
CA PRO A 596 10.19 3.11 -25.43
C PRO A 596 11.06 3.55 -24.25
N VAL A 597 11.88 2.66 -23.69
CA VAL A 597 12.80 2.97 -22.57
C VAL A 597 13.85 4.00 -22.96
N GLU A 598 14.42 3.86 -24.17
CA GLU A 598 15.43 4.78 -24.71
C GLU A 598 14.81 6.17 -24.93
N ALA A 599 13.59 6.22 -25.50
CA ALA A 599 12.86 7.46 -25.74
C ALA A 599 12.50 8.17 -24.40
N ILE A 600 12.05 7.43 -23.39
CA ILE A 600 11.77 7.99 -22.05
C ILE A 600 13.05 8.55 -21.44
N SER A 601 14.18 7.82 -21.51
CA SER A 601 15.45 8.27 -20.96
C SER A 601 16.00 9.49 -21.72
N PHE A 602 15.86 9.51 -23.04
CA PHE A 602 16.24 10.65 -23.87
C PHE A 602 15.40 11.89 -23.58
N ALA A 603 14.08 11.74 -23.45
CA ALA A 603 13.17 12.84 -23.10
C ALA A 603 13.50 13.39 -21.69
N GLU A 604 13.78 12.51 -20.71
CA GLU A 604 14.19 12.91 -19.38
C GLU A 604 15.48 13.73 -19.41
N GLU A 605 16.53 13.25 -20.06
CA GLU A 605 17.88 13.84 -19.99
C GLU A 605 18.12 14.99 -20.97
N LYS A 606 17.54 14.93 -22.18
CA LYS A 606 17.84 15.85 -23.28
C LYS A 606 16.71 16.81 -23.65
N MET A 607 15.45 16.49 -23.28
CA MET A 607 14.31 17.32 -23.67
C MET A 607 13.75 18.14 -22.51
N GLY A 608 14.55 18.41 -21.49
CA GLY A 608 14.25 19.38 -20.43
C GLY A 608 13.39 18.85 -19.26
N PHE A 609 13.03 17.58 -19.26
CA PHE A 609 12.19 17.00 -18.22
C PHE A 609 12.91 16.87 -16.86
N SER A 610 14.21 16.54 -16.88
CA SER A 610 15.07 16.52 -15.67
C SER A 610 15.14 17.88 -14.96
N ASP A 611 15.26 18.98 -15.73
CA ASP A 611 15.31 20.34 -15.17
C ASP A 611 14.00 20.70 -14.48
N TYR A 612 12.89 20.31 -15.11
CA TYR A 612 11.56 20.50 -14.54
C TYR A 612 11.39 19.73 -13.22
N LEU A 613 11.83 18.46 -13.17
CA LEU A 613 11.78 17.65 -11.95
C LEU A 613 12.66 18.22 -10.82
N LYS A 614 13.89 18.65 -11.14
CA LYS A 614 14.82 19.22 -10.16
C LYS A 614 14.28 20.53 -9.56
N LYS A 615 13.75 21.44 -10.38
CA LYS A 615 13.15 22.68 -9.88
C LYS A 615 12.02 22.39 -8.91
N ARG A 616 11.20 21.42 -9.22
CA ARG A 616 10.09 20.99 -8.39
C ARG A 616 10.53 20.30 -7.08
N GLY A 617 11.63 19.56 -7.11
CA GLY A 617 12.23 18.90 -5.93
C GLY A 617 12.85 19.90 -4.95
N ASN A 618 13.41 21.01 -5.43
CA ASN A 618 14.01 22.06 -4.60
C ASN A 618 12.98 22.92 -3.83
N GLU A 619 11.71 22.88 -4.22
CA GLU A 619 10.65 23.69 -3.59
C GLU A 619 9.93 23.01 -2.42
N GLY A 620 10.49 21.98 -1.83
CA GLY A 620 9.97 21.42 -0.57
C GLY A 620 9.92 19.89 -0.46
N ASN A 621 10.41 19.16 -1.46
CA ASN A 621 10.35 17.70 -1.41
C ASN A 621 11.74 17.08 -1.44
N LYS A 622 12.30 16.78 -0.27
CA LYS A 622 13.52 15.95 -0.14
C LYS A 622 13.32 14.50 -0.61
N LEU A 623 12.09 14.11 -0.96
CA LEU A 623 11.74 12.77 -1.41
C LEU A 623 11.44 12.80 -2.91
N GLU A 624 12.24 12.08 -3.68
CA GLU A 624 12.24 11.92 -5.14
C GLU A 624 10.96 11.22 -5.71
N LYS A 625 9.74 11.59 -5.27
CA LYS A 625 8.51 10.91 -5.77
C LYS A 625 8.37 10.94 -7.30
N GLY A 626 8.75 12.04 -7.93
CA GLY A 626 8.71 12.14 -9.40
C GLY A 626 9.71 11.22 -10.09
N SER A 627 10.88 10.96 -9.48
CA SER A 627 11.88 10.04 -10.01
C SER A 627 11.44 8.58 -9.88
N ASP A 628 10.66 8.23 -8.88
CA ASP A 628 10.13 6.89 -8.68
C ASP A 628 9.07 6.52 -9.72
N ASP A 629 8.10 7.40 -9.98
CA ASP A 629 7.09 7.20 -11.03
C ASP A 629 7.74 7.03 -12.41
N LEU A 630 8.82 7.77 -12.67
CA LEU A 630 9.57 7.67 -13.92
C LEU A 630 10.37 6.37 -14.04
N ARG A 631 10.96 5.89 -12.94
CA ARG A 631 11.61 4.58 -12.90
C ARG A 631 10.62 3.44 -13.10
N ASP A 632 9.44 3.50 -12.46
CA ASP A 632 8.37 2.54 -12.66
C ASP A 632 7.88 2.55 -14.12
N LEU A 633 7.78 3.73 -14.75
CA LEU A 633 7.42 3.87 -16.15
C LEU A 633 8.50 3.24 -17.08
N LYS A 634 9.79 3.48 -16.81
CA LYS A 634 10.88 2.85 -17.56
C LYS A 634 10.85 1.34 -17.42
N THR A 635 10.59 0.82 -16.23
CA THR A 635 10.47 -0.63 -15.99
C THR A 635 9.28 -1.21 -16.77
N ALA A 636 8.12 -0.55 -16.75
CA ALA A 636 6.98 -0.97 -17.55
C ALA A 636 7.26 -0.96 -19.06
N ALA A 637 8.00 0.04 -19.54
CA ALA A 637 8.32 0.21 -20.96
C ALA A 637 9.34 -0.80 -21.52
N LYS A 638 10.16 -1.44 -20.66
CA LYS A 638 11.23 -2.38 -21.08
C LYS A 638 10.75 -3.55 -21.91
N LYS A 639 9.54 -4.05 -21.67
CA LYS A 639 8.97 -5.22 -22.36
C LYS A 639 8.48 -4.93 -23.79
N PHE A 640 8.40 -3.65 -24.18
CA PHE A 640 7.90 -3.26 -25.49
C PHE A 640 9.02 -2.91 -26.46
N LYS A 641 8.87 -3.30 -27.75
CA LYS A 641 9.85 -3.07 -28.80
C LYS A 641 9.69 -1.72 -29.46
N THR A 642 8.45 -1.23 -29.56
CA THR A 642 8.12 0.01 -30.26
C THR A 642 7.26 0.93 -29.39
N ILE A 643 7.34 2.26 -29.64
CA ILE A 643 6.53 3.24 -28.92
C ILE A 643 5.02 3.00 -29.17
N PRO A 644 4.53 2.72 -30.40
CA PRO A 644 3.11 2.43 -30.59
C PRO A 644 2.58 1.27 -29.75
N GLU A 645 3.30 0.13 -29.68
CA GLU A 645 2.92 -0.99 -28.83
C GLU A 645 2.81 -0.60 -27.36
N PHE A 646 3.73 0.22 -26.87
CA PHE A 646 3.70 0.69 -25.49
C PHE A 646 2.55 1.63 -25.23
N LEU A 647 2.26 2.57 -26.13
CA LEU A 647 1.14 3.52 -25.98
C LEU A 647 -0.22 2.80 -26.06
N GLU A 648 -0.37 1.80 -26.93
CA GLU A 648 -1.57 0.95 -26.97
C GLU A 648 -1.80 0.24 -25.62
N HIS A 649 -0.74 -0.33 -25.02
CA HIS A 649 -0.82 -0.89 -23.68
C HIS A 649 -1.24 0.16 -22.64
N VAL A 650 -0.65 1.36 -22.65
CA VAL A 650 -1.00 2.45 -21.75
C VAL A 650 -2.48 2.82 -21.86
N ASP A 651 -3.00 2.94 -23.08
CA ASP A 651 -4.40 3.30 -23.33
C ASP A 651 -5.35 2.19 -22.87
N HIS A 652 -4.98 0.92 -23.06
CA HIS A 652 -5.73 -0.23 -22.54
C HIS A 652 -5.79 -0.20 -21.00
N MET A 653 -4.67 0.07 -20.33
CA MET A 653 -4.62 0.16 -18.87
C MET A 653 -5.39 1.37 -18.32
N ARG A 654 -5.40 2.51 -19.04
CA ARG A 654 -6.25 3.67 -18.70
C ARG A 654 -7.75 3.37 -18.86
N ALA A 655 -8.12 2.57 -19.84
CA ALA A 655 -9.51 2.12 -19.99
C ALA A 655 -9.93 1.22 -18.81
N ALA A 656 -9.04 0.34 -18.34
CA ALA A 656 -9.25 -0.51 -17.16
C ALA A 656 -9.47 0.29 -15.87
N GLU A 657 -8.84 1.47 -15.73
CA GLU A 657 -9.02 2.37 -14.58
C GLU A 657 -10.50 2.73 -14.35
N LYS A 658 -11.26 2.90 -15.42
CA LYS A 658 -12.67 3.33 -15.39
C LYS A 658 -13.66 2.21 -15.09
N GLN A 659 -13.24 0.95 -15.13
CA GLN A 659 -14.13 -0.18 -14.85
C GLN A 659 -14.46 -0.22 -13.35
N LYS A 660 -15.75 -0.35 -13.02
CA LYS A 660 -16.17 -0.57 -11.63
C LYS A 660 -15.73 -1.97 -11.18
N ALA A 661 -15.18 -2.05 -10.00
CA ALA A 661 -14.91 -3.33 -9.35
C ALA A 661 -16.24 -3.90 -8.80
N ASP A 662 -16.54 -5.13 -9.10
CA ASP A 662 -17.77 -5.82 -8.61
C ASP A 662 -17.68 -6.24 -7.14
N GLY A 663 -16.58 -5.94 -6.46
CA GLY A 663 -16.35 -6.28 -5.05
C GLY A 663 -15.99 -7.75 -4.80
N TYR A 664 -16.06 -8.61 -5.82
CA TYR A 664 -15.70 -10.03 -5.78
C TYR A 664 -14.33 -10.27 -6.41
N GLY A 665 -13.55 -11.18 -5.83
CA GLY A 665 -12.28 -11.66 -6.37
C GLY A 665 -11.07 -11.29 -5.53
N VAL A 666 -9.89 -11.59 -6.05
CA VAL A 666 -8.60 -11.35 -5.41
C VAL A 666 -8.47 -9.89 -4.99
N GLN A 667 -8.18 -9.64 -3.72
CA GLN A 667 -8.09 -8.30 -3.16
C GLN A 667 -6.68 -7.72 -3.33
N LEU A 668 -6.54 -6.65 -4.10
CA LEU A 668 -5.29 -5.93 -4.31
C LEU A 668 -5.32 -4.62 -3.50
N LEU A 669 -4.65 -4.60 -2.34
CA LEU A 669 -4.79 -3.58 -1.30
C LEU A 669 -3.45 -3.07 -0.79
N THR A 670 -3.41 -1.79 -0.38
CA THR A 670 -2.33 -1.34 0.50
C THR A 670 -2.46 -2.00 1.87
N ILE A 671 -1.33 -2.22 2.55
CA ILE A 671 -1.33 -2.80 3.91
C ILE A 671 -2.20 -1.98 4.87
N HIS A 672 -2.22 -0.65 4.73
CA HIS A 672 -3.06 0.22 5.56
C HIS A 672 -4.56 -0.05 5.37
N ARG A 673 -5.01 -0.31 4.16
CA ARG A 673 -6.42 -0.64 3.88
C ARG A 673 -6.80 -2.06 4.24
N ALA A 674 -5.82 -2.95 4.32
CA ALA A 674 -6.03 -4.32 4.76
C ALA A 674 -6.23 -4.44 6.29
N LYS A 675 -5.94 -3.38 7.06
CA LYS A 675 -6.19 -3.36 8.51
C LYS A 675 -7.68 -3.58 8.78
N GLY A 676 -7.98 -4.49 9.70
CA GLY A 676 -9.35 -4.91 10.02
C GLY A 676 -9.92 -6.00 9.12
N LEU A 677 -9.28 -6.32 7.99
CA LEU A 677 -9.67 -7.43 7.09
C LEU A 677 -8.92 -8.72 7.44
N GLU A 678 -9.37 -9.84 6.87
CA GLU A 678 -8.77 -11.17 7.02
C GLU A 678 -8.99 -12.00 5.76
N PHE A 679 -8.01 -12.85 5.42
CA PHE A 679 -7.99 -13.63 4.18
C PHE A 679 -7.31 -14.98 4.43
N LYS A 680 -7.77 -16.04 3.79
CA LYS A 680 -7.15 -17.37 3.94
C LYS A 680 -5.70 -17.38 3.46
N THR A 681 -5.43 -16.71 2.33
CA THR A 681 -4.08 -16.64 1.74
C THR A 681 -3.69 -15.20 1.49
N VAL A 682 -2.51 -14.81 1.98
CA VAL A 682 -1.96 -13.45 1.82
C VAL A 682 -0.59 -13.51 1.16
N TYR A 683 -0.39 -12.67 0.14
CA TYR A 683 0.90 -12.37 -0.49
C TYR A 683 1.33 -10.96 -0.10
N ILE A 684 2.54 -10.79 0.44
CA ILE A 684 3.11 -9.49 0.75
C ILE A 684 4.19 -9.18 -0.28
N LEU A 685 3.99 -8.10 -1.05
CA LEU A 685 4.90 -7.69 -2.13
C LEU A 685 6.12 -6.94 -1.60
N GLY A 686 7.28 -7.19 -2.21
CA GLY A 686 8.45 -6.34 -2.10
C GLY A 686 8.94 -6.09 -0.68
N VAL A 687 9.11 -7.14 0.15
CA VAL A 687 9.61 -7.00 1.53
C VAL A 687 11.13 -6.85 1.53
N GLN A 688 11.57 -5.61 1.26
CA GLN A 688 12.97 -5.21 1.12
C GLN A 688 13.20 -3.82 1.69
N ASP A 689 14.44 -3.50 2.10
CA ASP A 689 14.82 -2.16 2.53
C ASP A 689 14.57 -1.16 1.39
N GLY A 690 13.98 0.00 1.72
CA GLY A 690 13.50 0.97 0.74
C GLY A 690 12.02 0.80 0.32
N SER A 691 11.40 -0.35 0.69
CA SER A 691 9.96 -0.61 0.50
C SER A 691 9.27 -0.87 1.83
N ILE A 692 9.63 -1.96 2.49
CA ILE A 692 9.22 -2.33 3.85
C ILE A 692 10.50 -2.71 4.62
N PRO A 693 11.09 -1.81 5.41
CA PRO A 693 10.70 -0.42 5.69
C PRO A 693 10.93 0.54 4.52
N HIS A 694 10.13 1.62 4.48
CA HIS A 694 10.25 2.69 3.49
C HIS A 694 11.53 3.51 3.70
N ASP A 695 12.08 4.10 2.60
CA ASP A 695 13.31 4.89 2.64
C ASP A 695 13.26 6.02 3.68
N PHE A 696 12.14 6.71 3.81
CA PHE A 696 11.95 7.75 4.82
C PHE A 696 12.25 7.25 6.24
N ALA A 697 11.72 6.08 6.61
CA ALA A 697 11.93 5.51 7.94
C ALA A 697 13.39 5.08 8.15
N LEU A 698 14.07 4.63 7.07
CA LEU A 698 15.49 4.30 7.12
C LEU A 698 16.37 5.55 7.33
N GLU A 699 16.04 6.65 6.66
CA GLU A 699 16.75 7.92 6.80
C GLU A 699 16.57 8.53 8.20
N THR A 700 15.34 8.52 8.72
CA THR A 700 15.02 9.02 10.05
C THR A 700 15.74 8.21 11.12
N ALA A 701 15.75 6.88 10.98
CA ALA A 701 16.50 6.01 11.90
C ALA A 701 18.02 6.25 11.87
N ARG A 702 18.60 6.57 10.71
CA ARG A 702 20.01 6.95 10.60
C ARG A 702 20.35 8.26 11.36
N LYS A 703 19.35 9.13 11.54
CA LYS A 703 19.46 10.37 12.33
C LYS A 703 19.21 10.16 13.83
N GLY A 704 18.95 8.93 14.26
CA GLY A 704 18.76 8.54 15.64
C GLY A 704 17.31 8.42 16.12
N ASP A 705 16.31 8.71 15.27
CA ASP A 705 14.90 8.50 15.61
C ASP A 705 14.37 7.21 14.96
N GLU A 706 14.16 6.19 15.79
CA GLU A 706 13.64 4.88 15.37
C GLU A 706 12.10 4.83 15.29
N THR A 707 11.39 5.90 15.61
CA THR A 707 9.91 5.89 15.72
C THR A 707 9.24 5.48 14.41
N ALA A 708 9.65 6.07 13.30
CA ALA A 708 9.15 5.72 11.96
C ALA A 708 9.52 4.27 11.58
N LEU A 709 10.69 3.78 11.98
CA LEU A 709 11.13 2.42 11.72
C LEU A 709 10.29 1.40 12.51
N GLU A 710 9.92 1.72 13.74
CA GLU A 710 9.02 0.90 14.55
C GLU A 710 7.61 0.86 13.97
N GLU A 711 7.11 1.97 13.41
CA GLU A 711 5.81 2.00 12.72
C GLU A 711 5.82 1.12 11.46
N GLU A 712 6.86 1.20 10.63
CA GLU A 712 7.01 0.33 9.46
C GLU A 712 7.08 -1.16 9.86
N ARG A 713 7.65 -1.49 11.03
CA ARG A 713 7.66 -2.86 11.54
C ARG A 713 6.28 -3.30 12.01
N ARG A 714 5.48 -2.42 12.62
CA ARG A 714 4.07 -2.67 12.93
C ARG A 714 3.27 -2.87 11.63
N LEU A 715 3.59 -2.12 10.58
CA LEU A 715 2.94 -2.27 9.29
C LEU A 715 3.15 -3.68 8.70
N LEU A 716 4.38 -4.20 8.75
CA LEU A 716 4.67 -5.58 8.35
C LEU A 716 3.93 -6.58 9.24
N TYR A 717 3.91 -6.37 10.55
CA TYR A 717 3.16 -7.21 11.49
C TYR A 717 1.65 -7.22 11.15
N VAL A 718 1.07 -6.07 10.85
CA VAL A 718 -0.33 -5.98 10.39
C VAL A 718 -0.53 -6.80 9.12
N ALA A 719 0.35 -6.66 8.11
CA ALA A 719 0.24 -7.40 6.86
C ALA A 719 0.28 -8.92 7.10
N MET A 720 1.24 -9.40 7.91
CA MET A 720 1.39 -10.82 8.23
C MET A 720 0.15 -11.38 8.94
N THR A 721 -0.42 -10.61 9.88
CA THR A 721 -1.58 -11.03 10.68
C THR A 721 -2.93 -10.91 9.95
N ARG A 722 -2.92 -10.53 8.66
CA ARG A 722 -4.12 -10.63 7.81
C ARG A 722 -4.36 -12.03 7.29
N ALA A 723 -3.32 -12.88 7.26
CA ALA A 723 -3.40 -14.25 6.83
C ALA A 723 -4.01 -15.16 7.91
N GLU A 724 -4.93 -16.02 7.49
CA GLU A 724 -5.50 -17.09 8.33
C GLU A 724 -4.68 -18.37 8.23
N ASP A 725 -4.51 -18.89 7.00
CA ASP A 725 -3.95 -20.21 6.72
C ASP A 725 -2.58 -20.14 6.05
N ARG A 726 -2.39 -19.25 5.05
CA ARG A 726 -1.17 -19.23 4.24
C ARG A 726 -0.63 -17.82 4.09
N LEU A 727 0.68 -17.67 4.29
CA LEU A 727 1.39 -16.41 4.15
C LEU A 727 2.59 -16.58 3.23
N TYR A 728 2.62 -15.79 2.16
CA TYR A 728 3.72 -15.69 1.22
C TYR A 728 4.38 -14.32 1.31
N ILE A 729 5.70 -14.29 1.42
CA ILE A 729 6.49 -13.06 1.57
C ILE A 729 7.45 -12.97 0.39
N SER A 730 7.27 -11.97 -0.46
CA SER A 730 8.13 -11.72 -1.61
C SER A 730 9.36 -10.90 -1.25
N VAL A 731 10.53 -11.35 -1.72
CA VAL A 731 11.83 -10.70 -1.51
C VAL A 731 12.53 -10.56 -2.86
N PRO A 732 12.17 -9.60 -3.71
CA PRO A 732 12.77 -9.42 -5.03
C PRO A 732 14.25 -9.02 -4.94
N SER A 733 15.03 -9.44 -5.95
CA SER A 733 16.46 -9.12 -6.05
C SER A 733 16.71 -7.74 -6.66
N PHE A 734 15.81 -7.27 -7.52
CA PHE A 734 15.83 -5.94 -8.12
C PHE A 734 14.51 -5.23 -7.91
N ARG A 735 14.57 -3.91 -7.86
CA ARG A 735 13.39 -3.05 -7.83
C ARG A 735 13.65 -1.79 -8.65
N ARG A 736 12.76 -1.48 -9.59
CA ARG A 736 12.89 -0.33 -10.48
C ARG A 736 14.26 -0.29 -11.18
N GLY A 737 14.78 -1.47 -11.58
CA GLY A 737 16.07 -1.61 -12.21
C GLY A 737 17.30 -1.42 -11.31
N ARG A 738 17.13 -1.33 -9.98
CA ARG A 738 18.23 -1.25 -9.01
C ARG A 738 18.26 -2.50 -8.13
N THR A 739 19.44 -2.88 -7.69
CA THR A 739 19.63 -3.97 -6.72
C THR A 739 18.84 -3.67 -5.44
N ALA A 740 18.05 -4.64 -4.99
CA ALA A 740 17.25 -4.55 -3.79
C ALA A 740 17.85 -5.42 -2.67
N TYR A 741 17.88 -4.87 -1.47
CA TYR A 741 18.37 -5.59 -0.30
C TYR A 741 17.20 -6.11 0.52
N ARG A 742 17.28 -7.38 0.91
CA ARG A 742 16.27 -8.01 1.76
C ARG A 742 15.97 -7.15 3.00
N SER A 743 14.69 -7.02 3.34
CA SER A 743 14.26 -6.27 4.53
C SER A 743 14.96 -6.76 5.81
N ARG A 744 15.48 -5.82 6.57
CA ARG A 744 16.04 -6.07 7.91
C ARG A 744 15.00 -6.62 8.87
N PHE A 745 13.72 -6.43 8.62
CA PHE A 745 12.63 -6.94 9.44
C PHE A 745 12.46 -8.46 9.34
N LEU A 746 12.97 -9.08 8.27
CA LEU A 746 12.91 -10.52 8.09
C LEU A 746 14.01 -11.28 8.86
N GLN A 747 15.01 -10.59 9.39
CA GLN A 747 16.13 -11.23 10.09
C GLN A 747 15.68 -12.17 11.22
N PRO A 748 14.68 -11.81 12.07
CA PRO A 748 14.25 -12.69 13.16
C PRO A 748 13.66 -14.03 12.72
N ILE A 749 13.03 -14.08 11.53
CA ILE A 749 12.35 -15.27 10.99
C ILE A 749 13.21 -16.06 9.99
N LEU A 750 14.47 -15.69 9.82
CA LEU A 750 15.44 -16.42 9.00
C LEU A 750 16.46 -17.09 9.89
N ARG A 751 16.66 -18.41 9.71
CA ARG A 751 17.78 -19.10 10.38
C ARG A 751 19.09 -18.46 9.96
N PRO A 752 20.04 -18.21 10.87
CA PRO A 752 21.38 -17.85 10.48
C PRO A 752 21.90 -18.94 9.53
N ASN A 753 22.22 -18.56 8.30
CA ASN A 753 22.91 -19.48 7.40
C ASN A 753 24.37 -19.52 7.84
N PRO A 754 24.92 -20.68 8.25
CA PRO A 754 26.32 -20.77 8.68
C PRO A 754 27.32 -20.27 7.63
N GLN A 755 26.92 -20.20 6.35
CA GLN A 755 27.77 -19.72 5.23
C GLN A 755 27.73 -18.19 5.00
N PHE A 756 26.89 -17.43 5.70
CA PHE A 756 26.73 -15.96 5.55
C PHE A 756 26.83 -15.20 6.88
N GLN A 757 27.61 -15.68 7.82
CA GLN A 757 28.14 -14.84 8.89
C GLN A 757 29.41 -14.18 8.34
N LEU A 758 29.36 -12.87 8.13
CA LEU A 758 30.40 -11.99 7.57
C LEU A 758 30.12 -11.58 6.12
N GLN A 759 29.24 -10.57 5.98
CA GLN A 759 29.57 -9.41 5.17
C GLN A 759 28.72 -8.22 5.63
#